data_c34a9f5b199a38ee358717c23293b27d
#
_entry.id   c34a9f5b199a38ee358717c23293b27d
#
_cell.length_a   1.000
_cell.length_b   1.000
_cell.length_c   1.000
_cell.angle_alpha   90.00
_cell.angle_beta   90.00
_cell.angle_gamma   90.00
#
_symmetry.space_group_name_H-M   'P 1'
#
loop_
_entity.id
_entity.type
_entity.pdbx_description
1 polymer ?
#
loop_
_entity_poly.entity_id
_entity_poly.type
_entity_poly.pdbx_seq_one_letter_code
_entity_poly.pdbx_strand_id
1 'polypeptide(L)'
;MKSIVEEIFGSKVFDESVMREKLAKDTYRELEKTIRDGKQLNIKIANAVAHAMKEWALEQGATHYTHWFQPMTGVTAEKHDGFINPDKDGKVIMEFSGKELIKGEPDASSFPNGGLRATFEARGYTAWDPTSYAFIKNGVLCIPTAFCSYSGHALDKKTPLLRSMQAINKQALRIVKLFGNDDVQNIKTTVGPEQEYFLVDQKYYEQRKDLIYTGRTLFGAPCPKGQELEDHYFGTIKSRVQEFMSDLNKELWKLGILAKTEHNEVAPAQHELAPIFTTTNIATDHNQLTMELIQRVAKKHGLVALLHEKPFEGINGSGKHNNFSLSTDTGINLLEPGDTPHENAQFLVFLAAIIKAVDEHQDLLRLSVATAGNDHRLGANEAPPAIISIFLGDELTAVLKAIEEDKPYDGKEKELMKIGATVLPKFPKDSTDRNRTSPFAFTGNKFEFRMPGSNSSIAGCNIVLNTVIADEIEKFANILEAADDFDTTLHALIKDTIKNHKRIIFNGNGYDDSWVKEAESRGLLNLKTTPDALPYFKTDENIALFERQKVLSKEEVESRYEILMDEYEKQINIEALTMLDIAKKDILPAASKFSKELTDTIANKKAIGIDLIYELETAKKVSEYLTEAYQAMMTLENDVKKLHEIDDFEKSAFYVRDFIIQDMASLRKPCDELEVITSNSDWPFPTYGKLLFGIQ
;
A
#
# COMPACT_ATOMS: atom_id res chain seq x y z
N MET A 1 12.30 18.89 31.93
CA MET A 1 11.46 19.56 30.91
C MET A 1 11.11 18.48 29.91
N LYS A 2 9.82 18.18 29.68
CA LYS A 2 9.41 17.21 28.65
C LYS A 2 9.69 17.81 27.27
N SER A 3 10.02 16.98 26.29
CA SER A 3 10.13 17.42 24.91
C SER A 3 8.74 17.73 24.36
N ILE A 4 8.64 18.52 23.29
CA ILE A 4 7.37 18.79 22.63
C ILE A 4 6.69 17.49 22.16
N VAL A 5 7.47 16.49 21.77
CA VAL A 5 6.95 15.16 21.32
C VAL A 5 6.26 14.46 22.48
N GLU A 6 6.90 14.41 23.67
CA GLU A 6 6.32 13.78 24.87
C GLU A 6 5.04 14.49 25.35
N GLU A 7 4.88 15.78 25.04
CA GLU A 7 3.68 16.54 25.40
C GLU A 7 2.51 16.31 24.44
N ILE A 8 2.79 16.17 23.13
CA ILE A 8 1.74 16.09 22.11
C ILE A 8 1.40 14.67 21.68
N PHE A 9 2.29 13.68 21.94
CA PHE A 9 2.10 12.30 21.47
C PHE A 9 0.82 11.68 22.05
N GLY A 10 -0.06 11.20 21.17
CA GLY A 10 -1.35 10.61 21.54
C GLY A 10 -2.39 11.61 22.07
N SER A 11 -2.09 12.93 22.07
CA SER A 11 -3.00 13.93 22.66
C SER A 11 -4.39 14.00 22.01
N LYS A 12 -4.53 13.42 20.82
CA LYS A 12 -5.78 13.33 20.07
C LYS A 12 -6.32 11.90 19.95
N VAL A 13 -5.88 11.01 20.83
CA VAL A 13 -6.27 9.58 20.82
C VAL A 13 -6.95 9.21 22.12
N PHE A 14 -8.08 8.52 22.05
CA PHE A 14 -8.76 7.93 23.20
C PHE A 14 -8.11 6.57 23.53
N ASP A 15 -6.86 6.64 23.98
CA ASP A 15 -6.01 5.49 24.27
C ASP A 15 -6.27 4.90 25.68
N GLU A 16 -5.51 3.88 26.04
CA GLU A 16 -5.61 3.25 27.36
C GLU A 16 -5.37 4.23 28.53
N SER A 17 -4.51 5.22 28.35
CA SER A 17 -4.22 6.22 29.39
C SER A 17 -5.46 7.10 29.63
N VAL A 18 -6.09 7.58 28.56
CA VAL A 18 -7.33 8.34 28.62
C VAL A 18 -8.48 7.47 29.15
N MET A 19 -8.58 6.21 28.71
CA MET A 19 -9.59 5.29 29.18
C MET A 19 -9.48 5.04 30.71
N ARG A 20 -8.25 4.88 31.23
CA ARG A 20 -8.01 4.70 32.68
C ARG A 20 -8.37 5.95 33.49
N GLU A 21 -8.21 7.14 32.92
CA GLU A 21 -8.59 8.40 33.55
C GLU A 21 -10.11 8.63 33.55
N LYS A 22 -10.76 8.36 32.41
CA LYS A 22 -12.17 8.73 32.18
C LYS A 22 -13.17 7.63 32.55
N LEU A 23 -12.76 6.36 32.65
CA LEU A 23 -13.62 5.24 33.00
C LEU A 23 -13.49 4.85 34.49
N ALA A 24 -14.59 4.38 35.06
CA ALA A 24 -14.50 3.70 36.35
C ALA A 24 -13.60 2.45 36.23
N LYS A 25 -12.80 2.21 37.27
CA LYS A 25 -11.77 1.15 37.26
C LYS A 25 -12.29 -0.22 36.87
N ASP A 26 -13.49 -0.59 37.33
CA ASP A 26 -14.11 -1.89 37.03
C ASP A 26 -14.58 -1.94 35.56
N THR A 27 -15.13 -0.84 35.03
CA THR A 27 -15.52 -0.72 33.62
C THR A 27 -14.32 -0.87 32.69
N TYR A 28 -13.20 -0.20 33.02
CA TYR A 28 -11.97 -0.30 32.23
C TYR A 28 -11.43 -1.75 32.22
N ARG A 29 -11.37 -2.40 33.38
CA ARG A 29 -10.89 -3.79 33.49
C ARG A 29 -11.76 -4.77 32.69
N GLU A 30 -13.07 -4.57 32.73
CA GLU A 30 -14.01 -5.42 32.00
C GLU A 30 -13.90 -5.21 30.49
N LEU A 31 -13.71 -3.96 30.05
CA LEU A 31 -13.41 -3.62 28.65
C LEU A 31 -12.10 -4.29 28.18
N GLU A 32 -11.00 -4.08 28.93
CA GLU A 32 -9.69 -4.68 28.64
C GLU A 32 -9.78 -6.21 28.53
N LYS A 33 -10.49 -6.86 29.47
CA LYS A 33 -10.73 -8.30 29.44
C LYS A 33 -11.54 -8.72 28.22
N THR A 34 -12.58 -7.97 27.87
CA THR A 34 -13.44 -8.26 26.72
C THR A 34 -12.65 -8.19 25.42
N ILE A 35 -11.80 -7.16 25.26
CA ILE A 35 -10.91 -6.99 24.10
C ILE A 35 -9.90 -8.14 24.03
N ARG A 36 -9.22 -8.44 25.13
CA ARG A 36 -8.21 -9.50 25.19
C ARG A 36 -8.78 -10.89 24.90
N ASP A 37 -9.97 -11.19 25.48
CA ASP A 37 -10.61 -12.50 25.36
C ASP A 37 -11.43 -12.63 24.06
N GLY A 38 -11.55 -11.59 23.25
CA GLY A 38 -12.34 -11.57 22.01
C GLY A 38 -13.84 -11.81 22.24
N LYS A 39 -14.38 -11.37 23.39
CA LYS A 39 -15.78 -11.59 23.76
C LYS A 39 -16.67 -10.45 23.30
N GLN A 40 -17.98 -10.73 23.22
CA GLN A 40 -18.98 -9.72 22.89
C GLN A 40 -19.06 -8.65 24.00
N LEU A 41 -19.08 -7.38 23.59
CA LEU A 41 -19.17 -6.25 24.50
C LEU A 41 -20.55 -6.14 25.16
N ASN A 42 -20.57 -5.95 26.48
CA ASN A 42 -21.80 -5.70 27.24
C ASN A 42 -22.30 -4.26 26.98
N ILE A 43 -23.61 -4.10 26.72
CA ILE A 43 -24.22 -2.79 26.45
C ILE A 43 -24.01 -1.77 27.58
N LYS A 44 -23.94 -2.20 28.84
CA LYS A 44 -23.66 -1.32 29.98
C LYS A 44 -22.26 -0.73 29.91
N ILE A 45 -21.28 -1.56 29.53
CA ILE A 45 -19.91 -1.12 29.32
C ILE A 45 -19.85 -0.18 28.12
N ALA A 46 -20.52 -0.51 27.01
CA ALA A 46 -20.58 0.35 25.84
C ALA A 46 -21.18 1.72 26.17
N ASN A 47 -22.22 1.81 26.98
CA ASN A 47 -22.80 3.09 27.42
C ASN A 47 -21.79 3.92 28.23
N ALA A 48 -21.06 3.27 29.16
CA ALA A 48 -20.05 3.97 29.95
C ALA A 48 -18.87 4.47 29.10
N VAL A 49 -18.43 3.65 28.15
CA VAL A 49 -17.36 4.02 27.19
C VAL A 49 -17.82 5.14 26.27
N ALA A 50 -19.04 5.06 25.70
CA ALA A 50 -19.61 6.08 24.85
C ALA A 50 -19.70 7.44 25.57
N HIS A 51 -20.17 7.45 26.81
CA HIS A 51 -20.23 8.66 27.63
C HIS A 51 -18.84 9.26 27.87
N ALA A 52 -17.88 8.44 28.31
CA ALA A 52 -16.51 8.90 28.55
C ALA A 52 -15.83 9.42 27.25
N MET A 53 -16.05 8.73 26.15
CA MET A 53 -15.52 9.10 24.83
C MET A 53 -16.11 10.43 24.34
N LYS A 54 -17.42 10.64 24.51
CA LYS A 54 -18.10 11.91 24.21
C LYS A 54 -17.57 13.06 25.07
N GLU A 55 -17.51 12.89 26.40
CA GLU A 55 -16.99 13.94 27.29
C GLU A 55 -15.56 14.34 26.91
N TRP A 56 -14.68 13.34 26.68
CA TRP A 56 -13.34 13.59 26.21
C TRP A 56 -13.32 14.30 24.85
N ALA A 57 -14.18 13.90 23.91
CA ALA A 57 -14.24 14.52 22.60
C ALA A 57 -14.68 15.99 22.68
N LEU A 58 -15.65 16.30 23.53
CA LEU A 58 -16.09 17.69 23.80
C LEU A 58 -14.95 18.53 24.44
N GLU A 59 -14.18 17.97 25.39
CA GLU A 59 -13.00 18.62 25.96
C GLU A 59 -11.94 18.92 24.89
N GLN A 60 -11.83 18.04 23.87
CA GLN A 60 -10.95 18.24 22.70
C GLN A 60 -11.54 19.20 21.64
N GLY A 61 -12.74 19.74 21.85
CA GLY A 61 -13.41 20.67 20.95
C GLY A 61 -14.20 20.01 19.81
N ALA A 62 -14.43 18.71 19.85
CA ALA A 62 -15.25 18.03 18.86
C ALA A 62 -16.74 18.25 19.12
N THR A 63 -17.52 18.42 18.07
CA THR A 63 -18.98 18.57 18.12
C THR A 63 -19.73 17.45 17.40
N HIS A 64 -18.99 16.68 16.62
CA HIS A 64 -19.47 15.59 15.80
C HIS A 64 -18.67 14.34 16.03
N TYR A 65 -19.25 13.20 15.67
CA TYR A 65 -18.58 11.90 15.59
C TYR A 65 -18.82 11.25 14.22
N THR A 66 -17.98 10.30 13.87
CA THR A 66 -18.16 9.45 12.68
C THR A 66 -17.71 8.03 12.97
N HIS A 67 -18.45 7.07 12.40
CA HIS A 67 -17.95 5.71 12.25
C HIS A 67 -16.98 5.70 11.07
N TRP A 68 -15.70 5.68 11.39
CA TRP A 68 -14.61 5.74 10.42
C TRP A 68 -14.21 4.32 10.01
N PHE A 69 -14.27 4.01 8.72
CA PHE A 69 -13.95 2.68 8.21
C PHE A 69 -13.21 2.74 6.87
N GLN A 70 -12.63 1.60 6.47
CA GLN A 70 -11.90 1.42 5.22
C GLN A 70 -12.78 0.67 4.22
N PRO A 71 -13.40 1.33 3.23
CA PRO A 71 -14.24 0.67 2.24
C PRO A 71 -13.41 -0.23 1.32
N MET A 72 -14.05 -1.08 0.52
CA MET A 72 -13.36 -1.93 -0.46
C MET A 72 -12.59 -1.12 -1.49
N THR A 73 -13.11 0.05 -1.88
CA THR A 73 -12.45 1.02 -2.76
C THR A 73 -12.19 2.34 -2.02
N GLY A 74 -11.18 3.11 -2.45
CA GLY A 74 -10.81 4.38 -1.81
C GLY A 74 -10.04 4.21 -0.51
N VAL A 75 -9.81 5.31 0.21
CA VAL A 75 -8.94 5.37 1.38
C VAL A 75 -9.73 5.13 2.67
N THR A 76 -10.67 6.04 3.00
CA THR A 76 -11.54 5.96 4.17
C THR A 76 -12.93 6.49 3.86
N ALA A 77 -13.92 6.08 4.65
CA ALA A 77 -15.29 6.58 4.58
C ALA A 77 -15.71 7.20 5.91
N GLU A 78 -16.42 8.32 5.84
CA GLU A 78 -16.88 9.09 6.98
C GLU A 78 -18.30 9.63 6.72
N LYS A 79 -19.14 9.60 7.77
CA LYS A 79 -20.41 10.31 7.81
C LYS A 79 -20.52 10.99 9.18
N HIS A 80 -20.45 12.32 9.19
CA HIS A 80 -20.39 13.08 10.44
C HIS A 80 -21.79 13.29 11.00
N ASP A 81 -22.05 12.76 12.19
CA ASP A 81 -23.26 12.98 12.97
C ASP A 81 -22.95 13.89 14.17
N GLY A 82 -23.80 14.89 14.45
CA GLY A 82 -23.63 15.76 15.62
C GLY A 82 -24.00 15.04 16.92
N PHE A 83 -23.33 15.35 18.02
CA PHE A 83 -23.77 14.91 19.35
C PHE A 83 -25.07 15.54 19.82
N ILE A 84 -25.66 16.40 19.03
CA ILE A 84 -26.80 17.25 19.36
C ILE A 84 -28.12 16.46 19.35
N ASN A 85 -28.86 16.53 20.47
CA ASN A 85 -30.22 16.03 20.56
C ASN A 85 -31.13 17.12 21.17
N PRO A 86 -32.42 17.21 20.80
CA PRO A 86 -33.36 18.15 21.42
C PRO A 86 -33.73 17.66 22.83
N ASP A 87 -33.76 18.58 23.78
CA ASP A 87 -34.36 18.32 25.08
C ASP A 87 -35.90 18.62 25.07
N LYS A 88 -36.56 18.32 26.19
CA LYS A 88 -38.01 18.50 26.33
C LYS A 88 -38.46 19.99 26.31
N ASP A 89 -37.56 20.91 26.58
CA ASP A 89 -37.79 22.34 26.70
C ASP A 89 -37.40 23.11 25.42
N GLY A 90 -37.08 22.38 24.32
CA GLY A 90 -36.67 22.98 23.05
C GLY A 90 -35.24 23.49 23.03
N LYS A 91 -34.45 23.13 24.04
CA LYS A 91 -32.98 23.32 24.07
C LYS A 91 -32.28 22.10 23.49
N VAL A 92 -30.96 22.16 23.43
CA VAL A 92 -30.12 21.07 22.94
C VAL A 92 -29.31 20.47 24.08
N ILE A 93 -29.15 19.16 24.04
CA ILE A 93 -28.23 18.40 24.87
C ILE A 93 -27.18 17.70 23.97
N MET A 94 -26.02 17.45 24.53
CA MET A 94 -24.98 16.66 23.87
C MET A 94 -25.06 15.24 24.37
N GLU A 95 -25.41 14.28 23.48
CA GLU A 95 -25.68 12.91 23.81
C GLU A 95 -24.92 11.98 22.85
N PHE A 96 -24.46 10.85 23.36
CA PHE A 96 -23.87 9.75 22.61
C PHE A 96 -24.03 8.47 23.41
N SER A 97 -24.80 7.54 22.90
CA SER A 97 -25.14 6.30 23.60
C SER A 97 -24.22 5.15 23.18
N GLY A 98 -24.20 4.11 24.03
CA GLY A 98 -23.50 2.87 23.69
C GLY A 98 -24.08 2.17 22.46
N LYS A 99 -25.35 2.39 22.13
CA LYS A 99 -25.97 1.88 20.90
C LYS A 99 -25.35 2.58 19.67
N GLU A 100 -25.19 3.88 19.74
CA GLU A 100 -24.56 4.69 18.67
C GLU A 100 -23.06 4.40 18.56
N LEU A 101 -22.38 4.09 19.67
CA LEU A 101 -20.99 3.65 19.64
C LEU A 101 -20.85 2.28 18.95
N ILE A 102 -21.64 1.29 19.36
CA ILE A 102 -21.50 -0.09 18.86
C ILE A 102 -21.86 -0.20 17.39
N LYS A 103 -22.91 0.52 16.93
CA LYS A 103 -23.53 0.30 15.63
C LYS A 103 -23.98 1.60 14.98
N GLY A 104 -23.59 1.79 13.73
CA GLY A 104 -24.19 2.75 12.81
C GLY A 104 -24.97 2.05 11.70
N GLU A 105 -25.84 2.78 11.03
CA GLU A 105 -26.66 2.29 9.91
C GLU A 105 -26.49 3.22 8.67
N PRO A 106 -25.29 3.25 8.04
CA PRO A 106 -25.09 4.04 6.84
C PRO A 106 -25.83 3.42 5.66
N ASP A 107 -26.17 4.24 4.67
CA ASP A 107 -26.69 3.76 3.40
C ASP A 107 -25.58 3.03 2.63
N ALA A 108 -25.71 1.71 2.49
CA ALA A 108 -24.77 0.88 1.77
C ALA A 108 -24.97 0.86 0.25
N SER A 109 -26.05 1.50 -0.28
CA SER A 109 -26.34 1.51 -1.72
C SER A 109 -25.28 2.25 -2.54
N SER A 110 -24.59 3.21 -1.91
CA SER A 110 -23.55 4.00 -2.56
C SER A 110 -22.17 3.35 -2.56
N PHE A 111 -22.00 2.21 -1.88
CA PHE A 111 -20.72 1.49 -1.83
C PHE A 111 -20.72 0.33 -2.82
N PRO A 112 -19.58 0.07 -3.52
CA PRO A 112 -19.42 -1.12 -4.34
C PRO A 112 -19.67 -2.39 -3.52
N ASN A 113 -20.41 -3.34 -4.09
CA ASN A 113 -20.77 -4.57 -3.38
C ASN A 113 -20.61 -5.86 -4.22
N GLY A 114 -20.22 -5.74 -5.50
CA GLY A 114 -19.93 -6.89 -6.37
C GLY A 114 -21.02 -7.97 -6.34
N GLY A 115 -22.29 -7.58 -6.41
CA GLY A 115 -23.40 -8.51 -6.41
C GLY A 115 -23.82 -9.06 -5.03
N LEU A 116 -23.15 -8.72 -3.92
CA LEU A 116 -23.51 -9.19 -2.58
C LEU A 116 -24.91 -8.76 -2.13
N ARG A 117 -25.50 -7.79 -2.80
CA ARG A 117 -26.84 -7.30 -2.48
C ARG A 117 -27.54 -6.76 -3.71
N ALA A 118 -28.88 -6.77 -3.67
CA ALA A 118 -29.69 -6.14 -4.70
C ALA A 118 -29.61 -4.60 -4.60
N THR A 119 -29.72 -3.91 -5.74
CA THR A 119 -29.58 -2.44 -5.82
C THR A 119 -30.56 -1.68 -4.92
N PHE A 120 -31.73 -2.24 -4.63
CA PHE A 120 -32.75 -1.62 -3.75
C PHE A 120 -32.50 -1.84 -2.26
N GLU A 121 -31.54 -2.69 -1.88
CA GLU A 121 -31.19 -2.94 -0.48
C GLU A 121 -30.20 -1.88 -0.02
N ALA A 122 -30.65 -0.83 0.64
CA ALA A 122 -29.83 0.30 1.05
C ALA A 122 -29.15 0.11 2.42
N ARG A 123 -29.66 -0.81 3.26
CA ARG A 123 -29.16 -0.92 4.65
C ARG A 123 -27.84 -1.66 4.77
N GLY A 124 -26.88 -1.01 5.42
CA GLY A 124 -25.64 -1.60 5.90
C GLY A 124 -25.40 -1.27 7.38
N TYR A 125 -24.38 -1.87 7.97
CA TYR A 125 -24.05 -1.68 9.38
C TYR A 125 -22.56 -1.43 9.54
N THR A 126 -22.22 -0.40 10.34
CA THR A 126 -20.90 -0.27 10.92
C THR A 126 -20.90 -0.89 12.31
N ALA A 127 -19.79 -1.51 12.70
CA ALA A 127 -19.60 -2.09 14.01
C ALA A 127 -18.29 -1.59 14.62
N TRP A 128 -18.36 -1.05 15.85
CA TRP A 128 -17.17 -0.56 16.56
C TRP A 128 -16.10 -1.65 16.70
N ASP A 129 -14.86 -1.28 16.35
CA ASP A 129 -13.68 -2.09 16.62
C ASP A 129 -12.98 -1.60 17.88
N PRO A 130 -13.17 -2.28 19.04
CA PRO A 130 -12.54 -1.86 20.29
C PRO A 130 -11.04 -2.16 20.34
N THR A 131 -10.46 -2.81 19.33
CA THR A 131 -9.02 -3.10 19.23
C THR A 131 -8.23 -2.00 18.55
N SER A 132 -8.92 -0.97 18.07
CA SER A 132 -8.33 0.25 17.51
C SER A 132 -8.88 1.49 18.23
N TYR A 133 -8.00 2.44 18.53
CA TYR A 133 -8.37 3.60 19.33
C TYR A 133 -9.15 4.64 18.53
N ALA A 134 -10.20 5.21 19.13
CA ALA A 134 -10.87 6.39 18.60
C ALA A 134 -9.95 7.61 18.70
N PHE A 135 -10.10 8.55 17.78
CA PHE A 135 -9.21 9.72 17.69
C PHE A 135 -9.97 10.97 17.25
N ILE A 136 -9.41 12.15 17.52
CA ILE A 136 -9.95 13.43 17.06
C ILE A 136 -9.21 13.89 15.81
N LYS A 137 -9.95 14.06 14.72
CA LYS A 137 -9.47 14.59 13.45
C LYS A 137 -10.39 15.73 12.99
N ASN A 138 -9.83 16.92 12.75
CA ASN A 138 -10.58 18.09 12.28
C ASN A 138 -11.79 18.47 13.15
N GLY A 139 -11.72 18.28 14.47
CA GLY A 139 -12.84 18.58 15.38
C GLY A 139 -13.97 17.53 15.34
N VAL A 140 -13.71 16.34 14.81
CA VAL A 140 -14.64 15.23 14.76
C VAL A 140 -14.04 14.02 15.50
N LEU A 141 -14.84 13.35 16.31
CA LEU A 141 -14.49 12.07 16.92
C LEU A 141 -14.63 10.97 15.86
N CYS A 142 -13.49 10.41 15.44
CA CYS A 142 -13.44 9.28 14.51
C CYS A 142 -13.36 7.97 15.31
N ILE A 143 -14.32 7.09 15.09
CA ILE A 143 -14.43 5.79 15.78
C ILE A 143 -14.13 4.70 14.77
N PRO A 144 -13.01 3.96 14.90
CA PRO A 144 -12.69 2.86 13.97
C PRO A 144 -13.78 1.78 14.00
N THR A 145 -14.28 1.40 12.83
CA THR A 145 -15.35 0.44 12.68
C THR A 145 -15.10 -0.53 11.52
N ALA A 146 -15.72 -1.69 11.61
CA ALA A 146 -15.98 -2.57 10.47
C ALA A 146 -17.26 -2.13 9.75
N PHE A 147 -17.43 -2.54 8.49
CA PHE A 147 -18.63 -2.26 7.69
C PHE A 147 -19.12 -3.52 6.99
N CYS A 148 -20.40 -3.83 7.13
CA CYS A 148 -21.01 -5.01 6.51
C CYS A 148 -22.38 -4.70 5.90
N SER A 149 -22.80 -5.58 4.98
CA SER A 149 -24.14 -5.57 4.38
C SER A 149 -25.22 -5.96 5.42
N TYR A 150 -26.48 -5.80 5.04
CA TYR A 150 -27.63 -6.28 5.83
C TYR A 150 -27.55 -7.79 6.14
N SER A 151 -27.00 -8.58 5.21
CA SER A 151 -26.81 -10.03 5.38
C SER A 151 -25.53 -10.41 6.17
N GLY A 152 -24.72 -9.41 6.55
CA GLY A 152 -23.51 -9.65 7.37
C GLY A 152 -22.23 -9.88 6.56
N HIS A 153 -22.25 -9.81 5.24
CA HIS A 153 -21.03 -9.90 4.42
C HIS A 153 -20.18 -8.65 4.59
N ALA A 154 -18.88 -8.82 4.68
CA ALA A 154 -17.93 -7.72 4.81
C ALA A 154 -17.89 -6.86 3.53
N LEU A 155 -18.16 -5.55 3.67
CA LEU A 155 -18.07 -4.54 2.61
C LEU A 155 -16.87 -3.60 2.82
N ASP A 156 -15.91 -4.01 3.63
CA ASP A 156 -14.74 -3.26 4.02
C ASP A 156 -13.45 -4.10 3.93
N LYS A 157 -12.33 -3.46 4.23
CA LYS A 157 -11.01 -4.11 4.32
C LYS A 157 -10.69 -4.55 5.75
N LYS A 158 -11.27 -3.93 6.78
CA LYS A 158 -10.95 -4.20 8.19
C LYS A 158 -11.49 -5.56 8.65
N THR A 159 -12.72 -5.91 8.29
CA THR A 159 -13.31 -7.19 8.71
C THR A 159 -12.49 -8.40 8.27
N PRO A 160 -12.09 -8.55 6.98
CA PRO A 160 -11.22 -9.64 6.58
C PRO A 160 -9.83 -9.56 7.24
N LEU A 161 -9.30 -8.36 7.49
CA LEU A 161 -8.03 -8.20 8.19
C LEU A 161 -8.08 -8.76 9.60
N LEU A 162 -9.09 -8.39 10.39
CA LEU A 162 -9.29 -8.92 11.75
C LEU A 162 -9.49 -10.44 11.76
N ARG A 163 -10.29 -10.97 10.81
CA ARG A 163 -10.47 -12.42 10.65
C ARG A 163 -9.15 -13.14 10.33
N SER A 164 -8.33 -12.59 9.45
CA SER A 164 -7.01 -13.15 9.10
C SER A 164 -6.03 -13.12 10.28
N MET A 165 -6.05 -12.04 11.07
CA MET A 165 -5.26 -11.95 12.30
C MET A 165 -5.69 -12.97 13.34
N GLN A 166 -6.99 -13.26 13.47
CA GLN A 166 -7.50 -14.32 14.33
C GLN A 166 -7.09 -15.72 13.84
N ALA A 167 -7.10 -15.94 12.52
CA ALA A 167 -6.69 -17.22 11.93
C ALA A 167 -5.21 -17.51 12.26
N ILE A 168 -4.31 -16.57 11.98
CA ILE A 168 -2.88 -16.78 12.23
C ILE A 168 -2.57 -16.88 13.75
N ASN A 169 -3.24 -16.07 14.60
CA ASN A 169 -3.11 -16.18 16.05
C ASN A 169 -3.42 -17.61 16.53
N LYS A 170 -4.57 -18.14 16.10
CA LYS A 170 -5.03 -19.47 16.50
C LYS A 170 -4.00 -20.55 16.15
N GLN A 171 -3.46 -20.53 14.94
CA GLN A 171 -2.58 -21.59 14.47
C GLN A 171 -1.14 -21.42 15.00
N ALA A 172 -0.62 -20.18 15.02
CA ALA A 172 0.72 -19.92 15.54
C ALA A 172 0.83 -20.21 17.05
N LEU A 173 -0.23 -19.95 17.83
CA LEU A 173 -0.27 -20.27 19.25
C LEU A 173 -0.10 -21.77 19.51
N ARG A 174 -0.66 -22.65 18.66
CA ARG A 174 -0.48 -24.10 18.75
C ARG A 174 0.99 -24.48 18.65
N ILE A 175 1.70 -23.95 17.66
CA ILE A 175 3.14 -24.20 17.49
C ILE A 175 3.92 -23.70 18.71
N VAL A 176 3.71 -22.45 19.13
CA VAL A 176 4.43 -21.83 20.25
C VAL A 176 4.28 -22.63 21.54
N LYS A 177 3.09 -23.18 21.79
CA LYS A 177 2.86 -24.05 22.96
C LYS A 177 3.58 -25.40 22.90
N LEU A 178 3.77 -25.97 21.70
CA LEU A 178 4.57 -27.20 21.52
C LEU A 178 6.05 -27.00 21.90
N PHE A 179 6.52 -25.75 21.85
CA PHE A 179 7.87 -25.38 22.33
C PHE A 179 7.92 -25.03 23.82
N GLY A 180 6.83 -25.27 24.58
CA GLY A 180 6.78 -25.07 26.04
C GLY A 180 6.54 -23.63 26.50
N ASN A 181 6.12 -22.73 25.60
CA ASN A 181 5.78 -21.35 25.96
C ASN A 181 4.31 -21.25 26.44
N ASP A 182 4.00 -21.87 27.58
CA ASP A 182 2.64 -21.99 28.13
C ASP A 182 2.06 -20.66 28.62
N ASP A 183 2.90 -19.69 28.94
CA ASP A 183 2.53 -18.35 29.37
C ASP A 183 1.99 -17.46 28.23
N VAL A 184 2.31 -17.76 26.99
CA VAL A 184 1.81 -17.06 25.81
C VAL A 184 0.32 -17.31 25.61
N GLN A 185 -0.49 -16.26 25.51
CA GLN A 185 -1.94 -16.36 25.29
C GLN A 185 -2.34 -15.91 23.89
N ASN A 186 -1.58 -15.02 23.26
CA ASN A 186 -1.89 -14.47 21.95
C ASN A 186 -0.62 -14.26 21.10
N ILE A 187 -0.77 -14.54 19.81
CA ILE A 187 0.20 -14.17 18.78
C ILE A 187 -0.39 -13.02 17.96
N LYS A 188 0.41 -12.00 17.74
CA LYS A 188 0.03 -10.81 16.97
C LYS A 188 0.93 -10.69 15.75
N THR A 189 0.34 -10.40 14.62
CA THR A 189 1.11 -9.90 13.47
C THR A 189 1.43 -8.44 13.67
N THR A 190 2.65 -8.05 13.35
CA THR A 190 3.15 -6.68 13.45
C THR A 190 3.60 -6.18 12.10
N VAL A 191 3.32 -4.90 11.82
CA VAL A 191 3.64 -4.27 10.54
C VAL A 191 4.17 -2.86 10.75
N GLY A 192 5.21 -2.52 9.98
CA GLY A 192 5.72 -1.15 9.82
C GLY A 192 5.78 -0.80 8.32
N PRO A 193 4.77 -0.11 7.77
CA PRO A 193 4.77 0.26 6.36
C PRO A 193 5.59 1.53 6.14
N GLU A 194 6.54 1.48 5.22
CA GLU A 194 7.29 2.65 4.74
C GLU A 194 6.47 3.32 3.63
N GLN A 195 6.17 4.61 3.76
CA GLN A 195 5.32 5.33 2.82
C GLN A 195 6.16 6.26 1.94
N GLU A 196 6.28 5.90 0.67
CA GLU A 196 6.86 6.78 -0.35
C GLU A 196 5.78 7.69 -0.96
N TYR A 197 6.19 8.89 -1.39
CA TYR A 197 5.33 9.88 -2.04
C TYR A 197 6.14 10.93 -2.80
N PHE A 198 5.50 11.58 -3.78
CA PHE A 198 6.09 12.74 -4.46
C PHE A 198 5.47 14.03 -3.94
N LEU A 199 6.25 15.11 -3.93
CA LEU A 199 5.78 16.47 -3.69
C LEU A 199 5.96 17.31 -4.95
N VAL A 200 4.91 18.03 -5.33
CA VAL A 200 4.96 19.02 -6.42
C VAL A 200 4.43 20.35 -5.94
N ASP A 201 4.90 21.44 -6.55
CA ASP A 201 4.38 22.78 -6.23
C ASP A 201 2.92 22.88 -6.69
N GLN A 202 2.03 23.34 -5.80
CA GLN A 202 0.60 23.45 -6.05
C GLN A 202 0.30 24.26 -7.31
N LYS A 203 1.04 25.35 -7.57
CA LYS A 203 0.85 26.20 -8.75
C LYS A 203 1.05 25.46 -10.07
N TYR A 204 1.90 24.43 -10.11
CA TYR A 204 2.11 23.61 -11.30
C TYR A 204 1.10 22.47 -11.39
N TYR A 205 0.75 21.87 -10.25
CA TYR A 205 -0.29 20.82 -10.17
C TYR A 205 -1.63 21.31 -10.72
N GLU A 206 -2.06 22.52 -10.35
CA GLU A 206 -3.35 23.11 -10.76
C GLU A 206 -3.47 23.31 -12.26
N GLN A 207 -2.34 23.31 -13.01
CA GLN A 207 -2.29 23.42 -14.45
C GLN A 207 -2.24 22.07 -15.18
N ARG A 208 -2.30 20.94 -14.44
CA ARG A 208 -2.15 19.60 -14.98
C ARG A 208 -3.42 18.78 -14.74
N LYS A 209 -4.30 18.71 -15.76
CA LYS A 209 -5.54 17.92 -15.69
C LYS A 209 -5.30 16.45 -15.38
N ASP A 210 -4.25 15.85 -15.93
CA ASP A 210 -3.88 14.48 -15.70
C ASP A 210 -3.52 14.21 -14.23
N LEU A 211 -2.72 15.07 -13.59
CA LEU A 211 -2.45 14.97 -12.15
C LEU A 211 -3.72 15.12 -11.30
N ILE A 212 -4.62 16.02 -11.69
CA ILE A 212 -5.87 16.28 -10.95
C ILE A 212 -6.83 15.08 -11.03
N TYR A 213 -7.02 14.50 -12.23
CA TYR A 213 -8.01 13.45 -12.44
C TYR A 213 -7.48 12.05 -12.18
N THR A 214 -6.18 11.79 -12.42
CA THR A 214 -5.61 10.44 -12.38
C THR A 214 -4.47 10.25 -11.37
N GLY A 215 -3.96 11.35 -10.79
CA GLY A 215 -2.82 11.30 -9.87
C GLY A 215 -1.46 11.08 -10.55
N ARG A 216 -1.42 10.92 -11.87
CA ARG A 216 -0.21 10.71 -12.65
C ARG A 216 -0.17 11.56 -13.91
N THR A 217 1.03 11.81 -14.44
CA THR A 217 1.20 12.45 -15.73
C THR A 217 0.93 11.47 -16.87
N LEU A 218 0.04 11.83 -17.79
CA LEU A 218 -0.29 11.04 -18.97
C LEU A 218 0.55 11.46 -20.20
N PHE A 219 1.08 12.67 -20.15
CA PHE A 219 2.03 13.23 -21.10
C PHE A 219 3.22 13.86 -20.36
N GLY A 220 4.37 13.92 -21.01
CA GLY A 220 5.56 14.58 -20.51
C GLY A 220 6.84 13.98 -21.03
N ALA A 221 7.60 14.78 -21.78
CA ALA A 221 8.93 14.42 -22.23
C ALA A 221 9.93 14.42 -21.06
N PRO A 222 10.97 13.55 -21.09
CA PRO A 222 12.05 13.57 -20.12
C PRO A 222 12.73 14.94 -20.08
N CYS A 223 12.95 15.46 -18.86
CA CYS A 223 13.73 16.69 -18.70
C CYS A 223 15.25 16.39 -18.81
N PRO A 224 16.10 17.42 -19.08
CA PRO A 224 17.54 17.24 -19.26
C PRO A 224 18.27 16.65 -18.04
N LYS A 225 17.71 16.78 -16.87
CA LYS A 225 18.18 16.17 -15.63
C LYS A 225 17.05 15.36 -15.01
N GLY A 226 17.29 14.07 -14.78
CA GLY A 226 16.41 13.17 -14.02
C GLY A 226 17.06 12.78 -12.69
N GLN A 227 17.31 11.49 -12.51
CA GLN A 227 17.91 10.89 -11.30
C GLN A 227 19.34 10.35 -11.52
N GLU A 228 19.97 10.67 -12.66
CA GLU A 228 21.22 10.06 -13.12
C GLU A 228 22.42 10.29 -12.17
N LEU A 229 22.37 11.37 -11.40
CA LEU A 229 23.44 11.70 -10.46
C LEU A 229 23.19 11.15 -9.05
N GLU A 230 22.00 10.60 -8.79
CA GLU A 230 21.57 10.11 -7.45
C GLU A 230 21.72 11.16 -6.33
N ASP A 231 21.79 12.44 -6.72
CA ASP A 231 22.08 13.56 -5.83
C ASP A 231 20.87 14.04 -5.01
N HIS A 232 19.68 13.48 -5.24
CA HIS A 232 18.51 13.75 -4.42
C HIS A 232 18.51 12.86 -3.14
N TYR A 233 18.75 11.57 -3.26
CA TYR A 233 18.77 10.64 -2.13
C TYR A 233 19.80 11.05 -1.06
N PHE A 234 21.02 11.40 -1.47
CA PHE A 234 22.10 11.86 -0.57
C PHE A 234 22.12 13.39 -0.38
N GLY A 235 21.14 14.10 -0.94
CA GLY A 235 21.01 15.54 -0.81
C GLY A 235 20.39 15.97 0.51
N THR A 236 20.56 17.24 0.84
CA THR A 236 19.84 17.85 1.97
C THR A 236 18.36 18.00 1.62
N ILE A 237 17.49 17.84 2.63
CA ILE A 237 16.06 18.12 2.48
C ILE A 237 15.89 19.61 2.28
N LYS A 238 15.17 20.02 1.24
CA LYS A 238 14.90 21.42 0.93
C LYS A 238 14.06 22.07 2.04
N SER A 239 14.32 23.34 2.36
CA SER A 239 13.71 24.01 3.52
C SER A 239 12.20 23.93 3.55
N ARG A 240 11.51 24.18 2.44
CA ARG A 240 10.04 24.10 2.34
C ARG A 240 9.51 22.68 2.56
N VAL A 241 10.25 21.67 2.10
CA VAL A 241 9.93 20.26 2.33
C VAL A 241 10.14 19.90 3.79
N GLN A 242 11.22 20.38 4.42
CA GLN A 242 11.49 20.15 5.83
C GLN A 242 10.42 20.78 6.75
N GLU A 243 9.93 21.97 6.41
CA GLU A 243 8.80 22.60 7.14
C GLU A 243 7.54 21.76 7.04
N PHE A 244 7.22 21.25 5.83
CA PHE A 244 6.13 20.32 5.62
C PHE A 244 6.29 19.04 6.44
N MET A 245 7.45 18.39 6.39
CA MET A 245 7.74 17.16 7.14
C MET A 245 7.62 17.37 8.64
N SER A 246 8.14 18.49 9.15
CA SER A 246 8.04 18.86 10.56
C SER A 246 6.59 19.01 11.03
N ASP A 247 5.74 19.64 10.24
CA ASP A 247 4.33 19.81 10.58
C ASP A 247 3.56 18.51 10.42
N LEU A 248 3.88 17.69 9.41
CA LEU A 248 3.32 16.37 9.23
C LEU A 248 3.61 15.48 10.45
N ASN A 249 4.85 15.45 10.92
CA ASN A 249 5.24 14.67 12.10
C ASN A 249 4.43 15.08 13.33
N LYS A 250 4.24 16.38 13.57
CA LYS A 250 3.42 16.86 14.70
C LYS A 250 1.98 16.37 14.63
N GLU A 251 1.37 16.41 13.45
CA GLU A 251 -0.01 15.92 13.27
C GLU A 251 -0.09 14.40 13.45
N LEU A 252 0.88 13.64 12.95
CA LEU A 252 0.98 12.20 13.14
C LEU A 252 1.19 11.82 14.61
N TRP A 253 2.10 12.49 15.31
CA TRP A 253 2.35 12.23 16.73
C TRP A 253 1.14 12.51 17.60
N LYS A 254 0.37 13.57 17.33
CA LYS A 254 -0.90 13.83 18.03
C LYS A 254 -1.89 12.68 17.91
N LEU A 255 -1.87 11.97 16.79
CA LEU A 255 -2.69 10.76 16.52
C LEU A 255 -2.04 9.46 17.01
N GLY A 256 -0.95 9.52 17.77
CA GLY A 256 -0.26 8.35 18.32
C GLY A 256 0.50 7.54 17.26
N ILE A 257 0.70 8.08 16.05
CA ILE A 257 1.45 7.43 14.98
C ILE A 257 2.95 7.66 15.23
N LEU A 258 3.70 6.57 15.35
CA LEU A 258 5.13 6.58 15.64
C LEU A 258 5.98 6.90 14.40
N ALA A 259 5.68 8.01 13.71
CA ALA A 259 6.51 8.51 12.61
C ALA A 259 7.92 8.80 13.10
N LYS A 260 8.92 8.14 12.53
CA LYS A 260 10.30 8.16 13.04
C LYS A 260 11.32 8.63 12.02
N THR A 261 11.22 8.14 10.78
CA THR A 261 12.22 8.39 9.75
C THR A 261 11.58 9.14 8.60
N GLU A 262 12.26 10.15 8.09
CA GLU A 262 11.91 10.90 6.90
C GLU A 262 13.17 11.22 6.12
N HIS A 263 13.14 11.06 4.82
CA HIS A 263 14.28 11.36 3.94
C HIS A 263 13.84 11.57 2.48
N ASN A 264 14.80 12.01 1.67
CA ASN A 264 14.64 12.05 0.23
C ASN A 264 14.79 10.65 -0.37
N GLU A 265 13.98 10.33 -1.37
CA GLU A 265 14.14 9.14 -2.19
C GLU A 265 14.97 9.41 -3.46
N VAL A 266 15.21 8.37 -4.28
CA VAL A 266 16.11 8.46 -5.43
C VAL A 266 15.59 9.41 -6.50
N ALA A 267 14.29 9.36 -6.82
CA ALA A 267 13.71 10.25 -7.81
C ALA A 267 13.62 11.70 -7.32
N PRO A 268 13.85 12.69 -8.20
CA PRO A 268 13.62 14.08 -7.84
C PRO A 268 12.20 14.31 -7.32
N ALA A 269 12.06 15.11 -6.29
CA ALA A 269 10.80 15.41 -5.61
C ALA A 269 10.11 14.21 -4.90
N GLN A 270 10.78 13.07 -4.78
CA GLN A 270 10.30 11.90 -4.05
C GLN A 270 10.85 11.87 -2.62
N HIS A 271 10.01 11.44 -1.68
CA HIS A 271 10.32 11.37 -0.25
C HIS A 271 9.69 10.12 0.36
N GLU A 272 10.19 9.74 1.53
CA GLU A 272 9.68 8.62 2.31
C GLU A 272 9.45 9.00 3.77
N LEU A 273 8.43 8.38 4.36
CA LEU A 273 8.16 8.39 5.80
C LEU A 273 8.03 6.95 6.29
N ALA A 274 8.83 6.59 7.30
CA ALA A 274 8.79 5.27 7.92
C ALA A 274 8.41 5.36 9.41
N PRO A 275 7.32 4.68 9.84
CA PRO A 275 6.93 4.60 11.24
C PRO A 275 7.64 3.43 11.95
N ILE A 276 7.64 3.45 13.28
CA ILE A 276 7.90 2.24 14.06
C ILE A 276 6.70 1.31 13.89
N PHE A 277 6.95 0.01 13.79
CA PHE A 277 5.92 -1.01 13.64
C PHE A 277 4.96 -1.10 14.84
N THR A 278 3.75 -1.53 14.58
CA THR A 278 2.74 -1.87 15.59
C THR A 278 1.90 -3.06 15.11
N THR A 279 0.87 -3.44 15.87
CA THR A 279 -0.05 -4.51 15.44
C THR A 279 -0.69 -4.18 14.11
N THR A 280 -0.86 -5.19 13.27
CA THR A 280 -1.30 -5.00 11.86
C THR A 280 -2.59 -4.20 11.73
N ASN A 281 -3.58 -4.40 12.63
CA ASN A 281 -4.82 -3.62 12.63
C ASN A 281 -4.55 -2.12 12.85
N ILE A 282 -3.81 -1.78 13.90
CA ILE A 282 -3.46 -0.38 14.22
C ILE A 282 -2.55 0.22 13.12
N ALA A 283 -1.55 -0.54 12.65
CA ALA A 283 -0.66 -0.09 11.57
C ALA A 283 -1.43 0.25 10.30
N THR A 284 -2.47 -0.52 9.98
CA THR A 284 -3.33 -0.30 8.81
C THR A 284 -4.14 0.99 8.96
N ASP A 285 -4.79 1.21 10.11
CA ASP A 285 -5.50 2.46 10.39
C ASP A 285 -4.54 3.66 10.37
N HIS A 286 -3.36 3.53 10.98
CA HIS A 286 -2.33 4.58 10.99
C HIS A 286 -1.83 4.90 9.58
N ASN A 287 -1.65 3.90 8.71
CA ASN A 287 -1.21 4.16 7.33
C ASN A 287 -2.28 4.90 6.52
N GLN A 288 -3.56 4.57 6.68
CA GLN A 288 -4.65 5.30 6.04
C GLN A 288 -4.68 6.77 6.48
N LEU A 289 -4.51 7.03 7.78
CA LEU A 289 -4.40 8.39 8.31
C LEU A 289 -3.13 9.10 7.81
N THR A 290 -2.02 8.41 7.73
CA THR A 290 -0.76 8.95 7.20
C THR A 290 -0.93 9.42 5.76
N MET A 291 -1.56 8.63 4.89
CA MET A 291 -1.83 9.00 3.50
C MET A 291 -2.69 10.27 3.42
N GLU A 292 -3.77 10.34 4.20
CA GLU A 292 -4.63 11.53 4.24
C GLU A 292 -3.87 12.76 4.75
N LEU A 293 -3.09 12.60 5.83
CA LEU A 293 -2.34 13.71 6.43
C LEU A 293 -1.22 14.23 5.54
N ILE A 294 -0.50 13.36 4.83
CA ILE A 294 0.50 13.76 3.84
C ILE A 294 -0.13 14.72 2.82
N GLN A 295 -1.27 14.35 2.24
CA GLN A 295 -1.96 15.19 1.25
C GLN A 295 -2.49 16.50 1.86
N ARG A 296 -3.06 16.43 3.05
CA ARG A 296 -3.67 17.59 3.71
C ARG A 296 -2.63 18.60 4.20
N VAL A 297 -1.55 18.13 4.81
CA VAL A 297 -0.48 19.01 5.32
C VAL A 297 0.30 19.62 4.16
N ALA A 298 0.54 18.88 3.07
CA ALA A 298 1.20 19.41 1.88
C ALA A 298 0.50 20.68 1.35
N LYS A 299 -0.84 20.67 1.29
CA LYS A 299 -1.62 21.85 0.86
C LYS A 299 -1.37 23.10 1.72
N LYS A 300 -1.16 22.95 3.03
CA LYS A 300 -0.84 24.09 3.92
C LYS A 300 0.48 24.76 3.58
N HIS A 301 1.40 24.00 2.96
CA HIS A 301 2.71 24.49 2.51
C HIS A 301 2.73 24.86 1.01
N GLY A 302 1.54 24.95 0.36
CA GLY A 302 1.43 25.20 -1.08
C GLY A 302 2.06 24.11 -1.93
N LEU A 303 2.06 22.89 -1.41
CA LEU A 303 2.50 21.65 -2.06
C LEU A 303 1.32 20.71 -2.31
N VAL A 304 1.49 19.79 -3.24
CA VAL A 304 0.57 18.68 -3.44
C VAL A 304 1.37 17.39 -3.36
N ALA A 305 0.91 16.47 -2.53
CA ALA A 305 1.49 15.14 -2.42
C ALA A 305 0.81 14.17 -3.40
N LEU A 306 1.61 13.51 -4.22
CA LEU A 306 1.15 12.48 -5.14
C LEU A 306 1.45 11.10 -4.52
N LEU A 307 0.40 10.33 -4.31
CA LEU A 307 0.48 8.96 -3.78
C LEU A 307 0.34 7.89 -4.88
N HIS A 308 0.18 8.29 -6.14
CA HIS A 308 0.15 7.35 -7.25
C HIS A 308 1.49 6.59 -7.34
N GLU A 309 1.44 5.31 -7.72
CA GLU A 309 2.60 4.43 -7.78
C GLU A 309 3.63 4.83 -8.84
N LYS A 310 3.18 5.48 -9.93
CA LYS A 310 4.04 5.93 -11.03
C LYS A 310 3.58 7.29 -11.55
N PRO A 311 3.81 8.39 -10.80
CA PRO A 311 3.33 9.71 -11.23
C PRO A 311 4.10 10.27 -12.44
N PHE A 312 5.32 9.82 -12.65
CA PHE A 312 6.18 10.28 -13.73
C PHE A 312 6.84 9.12 -14.47
N GLU A 313 6.81 9.14 -15.80
CA GLU A 313 7.47 8.14 -16.62
C GLU A 313 9.00 8.32 -16.60
N GLY A 314 9.74 7.23 -16.71
CA GLY A 314 11.22 7.25 -16.85
C GLY A 314 12.01 7.46 -15.56
N ILE A 315 11.37 7.64 -14.41
CA ILE A 315 12.00 7.72 -13.09
C ILE A 315 11.36 6.73 -12.10
N ASN A 316 11.91 6.58 -10.89
CA ASN A 316 11.38 5.68 -9.88
C ASN A 316 9.89 5.93 -9.59
N GLY A 317 9.16 4.84 -9.33
CA GLY A 317 7.82 4.89 -8.77
C GLY A 317 7.85 4.87 -7.25
N SER A 318 6.66 5.00 -6.63
CA SER A 318 6.47 4.98 -5.18
C SER A 318 5.75 3.71 -4.73
N GLY A 319 6.25 3.09 -3.68
CA GLY A 319 5.67 1.92 -3.05
C GLY A 319 5.44 2.08 -1.55
N LYS A 320 5.10 0.95 -0.92
CA LYS A 320 5.12 0.74 0.52
C LYS A 320 5.86 -0.54 0.81
N HIS A 321 6.96 -0.45 1.54
CA HIS A 321 7.60 -1.66 2.03
C HIS A 321 6.88 -2.10 3.29
N ASN A 322 6.15 -3.22 3.20
CA ASN A 322 5.38 -3.78 4.29
C ASN A 322 6.26 -4.68 5.15
N ASN A 323 6.87 -4.13 6.18
CA ASN A 323 7.71 -4.86 7.13
C ASN A 323 6.83 -5.70 8.05
N PHE A 324 6.79 -7.02 7.85
CA PHE A 324 5.91 -7.97 8.50
C PHE A 324 6.65 -8.89 9.45
N SER A 325 6.12 -9.09 10.66
CA SER A 325 6.61 -10.09 11.61
C SER A 325 5.49 -10.67 12.49
N LEU A 326 5.83 -11.66 13.30
CA LEU A 326 4.95 -12.33 14.27
C LEU A 326 5.53 -12.15 15.68
N SER A 327 4.72 -11.71 16.62
CA SER A 327 5.14 -11.50 18.01
C SER A 327 4.16 -12.10 19.00
N THR A 328 4.68 -12.68 20.07
CA THR A 328 3.87 -13.11 21.22
C THR A 328 3.40 -11.91 22.04
N ASP A 329 2.37 -12.09 22.84
CA ASP A 329 1.93 -11.10 23.85
C ASP A 329 2.93 -10.93 25.01
N THR A 330 3.91 -11.83 25.12
CA THR A 330 5.04 -11.73 26.05
C THR A 330 6.25 -10.98 25.46
N GLY A 331 6.16 -10.54 24.19
CA GLY A 331 7.18 -9.73 23.54
C GLY A 331 8.26 -10.50 22.76
N ILE A 332 8.09 -11.80 22.54
CA ILE A 332 9.03 -12.59 21.71
C ILE A 332 8.69 -12.43 20.24
N ASN A 333 9.65 -12.04 19.42
CA ASN A 333 9.53 -12.05 17.96
C ASN A 333 9.82 -13.47 17.43
N LEU A 334 8.84 -14.10 16.78
CA LEU A 334 8.97 -15.47 16.26
C LEU A 334 9.85 -15.58 15.02
N LEU A 335 10.16 -14.45 14.39
CA LEU A 335 11.08 -14.36 13.25
C LEU A 335 12.47 -13.82 13.65
N GLU A 336 12.77 -13.78 14.95
CA GLU A 336 14.10 -13.46 15.45
C GLU A 336 14.99 -14.71 15.44
N PRO A 337 16.02 -14.79 14.55
CA PRO A 337 16.86 -15.97 14.44
C PRO A 337 17.80 -16.15 15.64
N GLY A 338 18.11 -15.08 16.36
CA GLY A 338 19.11 -15.07 17.42
C GLY A 338 20.54 -15.13 16.87
N ASP A 339 21.49 -15.44 17.77
CA ASP A 339 22.90 -15.53 17.41
C ASP A 339 23.28 -16.88 16.74
N THR A 340 22.46 -17.90 16.93
CA THR A 340 22.63 -19.25 16.35
C THR A 340 21.37 -19.70 15.64
N PRO A 341 21.08 -19.18 14.42
CA PRO A 341 19.84 -19.47 13.68
C PRO A 341 19.60 -20.97 13.47
N HIS A 342 20.65 -21.74 13.27
CA HIS A 342 20.60 -23.19 13.03
C HIS A 342 20.18 -24.01 14.25
N GLU A 343 20.29 -23.45 15.46
CA GLU A 343 19.86 -24.09 16.71
C GLU A 343 18.45 -23.61 17.15
N ASN A 344 17.92 -22.52 16.54
CA ASN A 344 16.62 -21.98 16.89
C ASN A 344 15.50 -22.69 16.11
N ALA A 345 15.10 -23.85 16.60
CA ALA A 345 14.10 -24.69 15.96
C ALA A 345 12.71 -24.00 15.85
N GLN A 346 12.33 -23.17 16.84
CA GLN A 346 11.10 -22.40 16.78
C GLN A 346 11.13 -21.37 15.64
N PHE A 347 12.22 -20.64 15.47
CA PHE A 347 12.41 -19.74 14.35
C PHE A 347 12.35 -20.50 13.01
N LEU A 348 13.08 -21.62 12.91
CA LEU A 348 13.17 -22.40 11.67
C LEU A 348 11.81 -22.98 11.22
N VAL A 349 10.95 -23.38 12.12
CA VAL A 349 9.60 -23.89 11.75
C VAL A 349 8.71 -22.76 11.20
N PHE A 350 8.75 -21.57 11.78
CA PHE A 350 8.02 -20.41 11.24
C PHE A 350 8.60 -19.96 9.90
N LEU A 351 9.92 -19.93 9.76
CA LEU A 351 10.59 -19.63 8.50
C LEU A 351 10.17 -20.63 7.39
N ALA A 352 10.21 -21.93 7.69
CA ALA A 352 9.82 -22.98 6.75
C ALA A 352 8.33 -22.86 6.34
N ALA A 353 7.45 -22.57 7.29
CA ALA A 353 6.03 -22.35 7.01
C ALA A 353 5.81 -21.14 6.08
N ILE A 354 6.55 -20.04 6.29
CA ILE A 354 6.47 -18.86 5.42
C ILE A 354 7.02 -19.16 4.02
N ILE A 355 8.15 -19.86 3.91
CA ILE A 355 8.71 -20.27 2.61
C ILE A 355 7.69 -21.09 1.83
N LYS A 356 7.05 -22.06 2.48
CA LYS A 356 6.02 -22.89 1.86
C LYS A 356 4.79 -22.08 1.47
N ALA A 357 4.28 -21.24 2.35
CA ALA A 357 3.13 -20.39 2.10
C ALA A 357 3.35 -19.46 0.89
N VAL A 358 4.52 -18.84 0.78
CA VAL A 358 4.87 -17.96 -0.33
C VAL A 358 5.03 -18.74 -1.64
N ASP A 359 5.59 -19.93 -1.61
CA ASP A 359 5.73 -20.77 -2.80
C ASP A 359 4.40 -21.32 -3.32
N GLU A 360 3.54 -21.81 -2.42
CA GLU A 360 2.24 -22.38 -2.82
C GLU A 360 1.23 -21.32 -3.25
N HIS A 361 1.30 -20.11 -2.67
CA HIS A 361 0.33 -19.02 -2.87
C HIS A 361 0.94 -17.75 -3.46
N GLN A 362 1.93 -17.88 -4.36
CA GLN A 362 2.52 -16.77 -5.09
C GLN A 362 1.50 -15.98 -5.92
N ASP A 363 0.45 -16.63 -6.42
CA ASP A 363 -0.69 -16.06 -7.11
C ASP A 363 -1.46 -15.07 -6.23
N LEU A 364 -1.84 -15.47 -5.01
CA LEU A 364 -2.53 -14.61 -4.05
C LEU A 364 -1.67 -13.45 -3.56
N LEU A 365 -0.36 -13.68 -3.36
CA LEU A 365 0.56 -12.61 -2.99
C LEU A 365 0.67 -11.56 -4.11
N ARG A 366 0.80 -11.97 -5.38
CA ARG A 366 0.79 -11.06 -6.53
C ARG A 366 -0.54 -10.34 -6.67
N LEU A 367 -1.65 -11.06 -6.54
CA LEU A 367 -3.00 -10.51 -6.56
C LEU A 367 -3.20 -9.43 -5.49
N SER A 368 -2.66 -9.63 -4.28
CA SER A 368 -2.84 -8.73 -3.15
C SER A 368 -2.28 -7.31 -3.37
N VAL A 369 -1.46 -7.13 -4.39
CA VAL A 369 -0.82 -5.87 -4.80
C VAL A 369 -1.17 -5.46 -6.23
N ALA A 370 -2.15 -6.12 -6.84
CA ALA A 370 -2.59 -5.88 -8.21
C ALA A 370 -3.52 -4.67 -8.26
N THR A 371 -3.05 -3.59 -8.85
CA THR A 371 -3.81 -2.37 -9.17
C THR A 371 -3.28 -1.77 -10.46
N ALA A 372 -4.11 -0.99 -11.16
CA ALA A 372 -3.70 -0.31 -12.39
C ALA A 372 -2.45 0.55 -12.19
N GLY A 373 -2.40 1.32 -11.09
CA GLY A 373 -1.24 2.15 -10.74
C GLY A 373 0.04 1.33 -10.53
N ASN A 374 -0.08 0.20 -9.82
CA ASN A 374 1.06 -0.64 -9.51
C ASN A 374 1.58 -1.45 -10.72
N ASP A 375 0.72 -1.75 -11.69
CA ASP A 375 1.14 -2.35 -12.96
C ASP A 375 2.12 -1.46 -13.74
N HIS A 376 2.02 -0.13 -13.62
CA HIS A 376 2.99 0.82 -14.19
C HIS A 376 4.32 0.86 -13.43
N ARG A 377 4.32 0.48 -12.14
CA ARG A 377 5.50 0.54 -11.27
C ARG A 377 6.31 -0.75 -11.29
N LEU A 378 5.66 -1.92 -11.18
CA LEU A 378 6.36 -3.21 -11.03
C LEU A 378 7.23 -3.54 -12.23
N GLY A 379 8.46 -4.00 -11.93
CA GLY A 379 9.45 -4.36 -12.95
C GLY A 379 10.14 -3.18 -13.63
N ALA A 380 9.94 -1.94 -13.14
CA ALA A 380 10.56 -0.74 -13.67
C ALA A 380 11.22 0.08 -12.54
N ASN A 381 12.41 0.66 -12.81
CA ASN A 381 13.06 1.65 -11.95
C ASN A 381 12.97 1.32 -10.44
N GLU A 382 13.76 0.37 -9.95
CA GLU A 382 13.88 -0.07 -8.55
C GLU A 382 12.66 -0.78 -7.94
N ALA A 383 11.57 -0.96 -8.67
CA ALA A 383 10.45 -1.78 -8.22
C ALA A 383 10.69 -3.26 -8.55
N PRO A 384 10.34 -4.21 -7.64
CA PRO A 384 10.52 -5.63 -7.91
C PRO A 384 9.70 -6.08 -9.12
N PRO A 385 10.13 -7.14 -9.85
CA PRO A 385 9.35 -7.70 -10.94
C PRO A 385 8.04 -8.33 -10.42
N ALA A 386 7.09 -8.60 -11.33
CA ALA A 386 5.81 -9.23 -11.02
C ALA A 386 5.92 -10.74 -10.66
N ILE A 387 7.12 -11.22 -10.38
CA ILE A 387 7.44 -12.60 -9.99
C ILE A 387 7.69 -12.62 -8.50
N ILE A 388 6.93 -13.42 -7.75
CA ILE A 388 7.16 -13.61 -6.32
C ILE A 388 8.40 -14.49 -6.12
N SER A 389 9.33 -14.02 -5.27
CA SER A 389 10.50 -14.78 -4.81
C SER A 389 10.92 -14.30 -3.42
N ILE A 390 11.66 -15.14 -2.69
CA ILE A 390 12.14 -14.83 -1.34
C ILE A 390 13.66 -14.62 -1.35
N PHE A 391 14.11 -13.51 -0.79
CA PHE A 391 15.51 -13.30 -0.45
C PHE A 391 15.75 -13.65 1.03
N LEU A 392 16.75 -14.49 1.30
CA LEU A 392 17.14 -14.90 2.66
C LEU A 392 18.54 -14.46 3.05
N GLY A 393 19.38 -14.11 2.10
CA GLY A 393 20.79 -13.85 2.29
C GLY A 393 21.63 -15.12 2.43
N ASP A 394 22.96 -14.94 2.51
CA ASP A 394 23.91 -16.03 2.44
C ASP A 394 23.87 -16.96 3.66
N GLU A 395 23.72 -16.38 4.86
CA GLU A 395 23.77 -17.14 6.12
C GLU A 395 22.57 -18.09 6.25
N LEU A 396 21.34 -17.58 6.14
CA LEU A 396 20.15 -18.43 6.23
C LEU A 396 20.09 -19.44 5.08
N THR A 397 20.52 -19.06 3.88
CA THR A 397 20.60 -20.00 2.75
C THR A 397 21.57 -21.14 3.06
N ALA A 398 22.71 -20.86 3.68
CA ALA A 398 23.68 -21.89 4.09
C ALA A 398 23.12 -22.78 5.22
N VAL A 399 22.40 -22.20 6.19
CA VAL A 399 21.72 -22.96 7.25
C VAL A 399 20.68 -23.91 6.65
N LEU A 400 19.81 -23.42 5.77
CA LEU A 400 18.78 -24.25 5.13
C LEU A 400 19.38 -25.36 4.28
N LYS A 401 20.47 -25.09 3.58
CA LYS A 401 21.22 -26.11 2.82
C LYS A 401 21.83 -27.18 3.73
N ALA A 402 22.39 -26.80 4.87
CA ALA A 402 22.94 -27.74 5.83
C ALA A 402 21.83 -28.68 6.38
N ILE A 403 20.65 -28.13 6.68
CA ILE A 403 19.47 -28.91 7.11
C ILE A 403 19.02 -29.88 6.00
N GLU A 404 18.93 -29.41 4.76
CA GLU A 404 18.54 -30.26 3.61
C GLU A 404 19.51 -31.44 3.40
N GLU A 405 20.82 -31.20 3.60
CA GLU A 405 21.87 -32.18 3.39
C GLU A 405 22.22 -33.04 4.63
N ASP A 406 21.53 -32.86 5.75
CA ASP A 406 21.84 -33.45 7.08
C ASP A 406 23.29 -33.22 7.49
N LYS A 407 23.85 -32.05 7.24
CA LYS A 407 25.20 -31.68 7.56
C LYS A 407 25.25 -30.71 8.76
N PRO A 408 26.28 -30.81 9.63
CA PRO A 408 26.44 -29.78 10.64
C PRO A 408 26.73 -28.43 9.98
N TYR A 409 26.17 -27.36 10.53
CA TYR A 409 26.49 -26.00 10.15
C TYR A 409 27.50 -25.42 11.11
N ASP A 410 28.73 -25.20 10.64
CA ASP A 410 29.77 -24.50 11.39
C ASP A 410 29.54 -22.99 11.21
N GLY A 411 28.89 -22.35 12.18
CA GLY A 411 28.55 -20.93 12.13
C GLY A 411 29.73 -20.04 11.75
N LYS A 412 29.50 -19.03 10.93
CA LYS A 412 30.55 -18.02 10.65
C LYS A 412 30.66 -17.10 11.87
N GLU A 413 31.90 -16.95 12.41
CA GLU A 413 32.16 -15.87 13.37
C GLU A 413 31.78 -14.52 12.76
N LYS A 414 31.05 -13.69 13.53
CA LYS A 414 30.69 -12.34 13.10
C LYS A 414 31.95 -11.53 12.81
N GLU A 415 32.22 -11.27 11.55
CA GLU A 415 33.35 -10.43 11.14
C GLU A 415 33.13 -8.99 11.61
N LEU A 416 34.14 -8.38 12.18
CA LEU A 416 34.13 -6.96 12.48
C LEU A 416 34.42 -6.16 11.23
N MET A 417 33.54 -5.21 10.93
CA MET A 417 33.74 -4.24 9.84
C MET A 417 34.96 -3.38 10.14
N LYS A 418 35.95 -3.42 9.23
CA LYS A 418 37.18 -2.62 9.30
C LYS A 418 37.11 -1.53 8.21
N ILE A 419 36.76 -0.31 8.61
CA ILE A 419 36.63 0.82 7.68
C ILE A 419 38.01 1.42 7.31
N GLY A 420 39.08 0.99 7.99
CA GLY A 420 40.47 1.40 7.67
C GLY A 420 40.94 2.71 8.32
N ALA A 421 40.07 3.48 8.97
CA ALA A 421 40.43 4.66 9.73
C ALA A 421 40.45 4.33 11.24
N THR A 422 41.53 4.63 11.93
CA THR A 422 41.75 4.24 13.35
C THR A 422 40.77 4.94 14.32
N VAL A 423 40.24 6.09 13.95
CA VAL A 423 39.27 6.88 14.75
C VAL A 423 37.84 6.36 14.65
N LEU A 424 37.53 5.51 13.66
CA LEU A 424 36.19 4.98 13.47
C LEU A 424 35.95 3.75 14.34
N PRO A 425 34.78 3.64 14.98
CA PRO A 425 34.45 2.48 15.78
C PRO A 425 34.34 1.23 14.90
N LYS A 426 34.79 0.10 15.45
CA LYS A 426 34.57 -1.22 14.86
C LYS A 426 33.18 -1.70 15.29
N PHE A 427 32.42 -2.25 14.38
CA PHE A 427 31.11 -2.85 14.65
C PHE A 427 30.98 -4.19 13.93
N PRO A 428 30.15 -5.11 14.41
CA PRO A 428 29.91 -6.38 13.74
C PRO A 428 29.29 -6.11 12.35
N LYS A 429 29.78 -6.86 11.35
CA LYS A 429 29.14 -6.87 10.03
C LYS A 429 27.79 -7.58 10.15
N ASP A 430 26.75 -7.00 9.58
CA ASP A 430 25.45 -7.68 9.50
C ASP A 430 25.59 -8.96 8.68
N SER A 431 24.89 -10.01 9.11
CA SER A 431 24.92 -11.33 8.46
C SER A 431 24.19 -11.34 7.11
N THR A 432 23.30 -10.37 6.86
CA THR A 432 22.53 -10.22 5.63
C THR A 432 22.69 -8.84 5.05
N ASP A 433 22.87 -8.77 3.72
CA ASP A 433 22.71 -7.53 2.96
C ASP A 433 21.24 -7.39 2.50
N ARG A 434 20.78 -6.17 2.20
CA ARG A 434 19.45 -5.94 1.64
C ARG A 434 19.50 -6.15 0.13
N ASN A 435 18.62 -7.03 -0.38
CA ASN A 435 18.42 -7.15 -1.82
C ASN A 435 17.23 -6.27 -2.25
N ARG A 436 17.54 -5.10 -2.79
CA ARG A 436 16.53 -4.12 -3.27
C ARG A 436 15.65 -4.65 -4.39
N THR A 437 16.08 -5.71 -5.08
CA THR A 437 15.35 -6.27 -6.23
C THR A 437 14.40 -7.40 -5.84
N SER A 438 14.44 -7.88 -4.59
CA SER A 438 13.57 -8.95 -4.13
C SER A 438 12.18 -8.43 -3.75
N PRO A 439 11.11 -9.08 -4.19
CA PRO A 439 9.74 -8.71 -3.80
C PRO A 439 9.42 -9.05 -2.33
N PHE A 440 10.08 -10.07 -1.76
CA PHE A 440 9.86 -10.53 -0.39
C PHE A 440 11.20 -10.89 0.25
N ALA A 441 11.73 -10.00 1.07
CA ALA A 441 13.09 -10.10 1.60
C ALA A 441 13.09 -10.29 3.12
N PHE A 442 13.87 -11.26 3.62
CA PHE A 442 14.16 -11.37 5.05
C PHE A 442 15.22 -10.34 5.45
N THR A 443 14.92 -9.48 6.41
CA THR A 443 15.79 -8.37 6.82
C THR A 443 16.15 -8.45 8.31
N GLY A 444 16.65 -9.61 8.72
CA GLY A 444 17.20 -9.88 10.05
C GLY A 444 16.20 -10.47 11.04
N ASN A 445 15.00 -9.93 11.21
CA ASN A 445 13.98 -10.44 12.13
C ASN A 445 12.55 -10.20 11.66
N LYS A 446 12.37 -9.95 10.37
CA LYS A 446 11.10 -9.69 9.71
C LYS A 446 11.22 -9.93 8.21
N PHE A 447 10.09 -10.05 7.54
CA PHE A 447 10.01 -10.00 6.09
C PHE A 447 9.55 -8.62 5.62
N GLU A 448 10.20 -8.12 4.60
CA GLU A 448 9.84 -6.90 3.91
C GLU A 448 9.16 -7.25 2.59
N PHE A 449 7.85 -7.05 2.50
CA PHE A 449 7.09 -7.21 1.26
C PHE A 449 7.10 -5.88 0.50
N ARG A 450 7.88 -5.83 -0.59
CA ARG A 450 8.25 -4.59 -1.31
C ARG A 450 7.32 -4.24 -2.47
N MET A 451 6.36 -5.11 -2.78
CA MET A 451 5.47 -4.94 -3.93
C MET A 451 4.27 -4.00 -3.72
N PRO A 452 3.72 -3.77 -2.50
CA PRO A 452 2.56 -2.91 -2.34
C PRO A 452 2.81 -1.50 -2.91
N GLY A 453 1.81 -0.98 -3.64
CA GLY A 453 1.84 0.37 -4.20
C GLY A 453 1.60 1.44 -3.14
N SER A 454 2.13 2.64 -3.36
CA SER A 454 2.06 3.76 -2.40
C SER A 454 0.63 4.24 -2.12
N ASN A 455 -0.28 4.10 -3.08
CA ASN A 455 -1.69 4.49 -2.93
C ASN A 455 -2.57 3.38 -2.32
N SER A 456 -2.07 2.15 -2.25
CA SER A 456 -2.84 1.01 -1.78
C SER A 456 -2.97 0.96 -0.26
N SER A 457 -4.08 0.41 0.25
CA SER A 457 -4.16 0.00 1.65
C SER A 457 -3.30 -1.23 1.90
N ILE A 458 -2.55 -1.24 2.99
CA ILE A 458 -1.79 -2.43 3.41
C ILE A 458 -2.69 -3.57 3.93
N ALA A 459 -3.99 -3.34 4.12
CA ALA A 459 -4.92 -4.39 4.52
C ALA A 459 -4.89 -5.57 3.54
N GLY A 460 -4.93 -5.31 2.22
CA GLY A 460 -4.99 -6.35 1.20
C GLY A 460 -3.84 -7.36 1.30
N CYS A 461 -2.60 -6.88 1.28
CA CYS A 461 -1.44 -7.76 1.36
C CYS A 461 -1.34 -8.48 2.71
N ASN A 462 -1.73 -7.84 3.83
CA ASN A 462 -1.69 -8.46 5.14
C ASN A 462 -2.82 -9.48 5.35
N ILE A 463 -4.01 -9.29 4.77
CA ILE A 463 -5.08 -10.31 4.74
C ILE A 463 -4.55 -11.59 4.08
N VAL A 464 -3.91 -11.46 2.93
CA VAL A 464 -3.35 -12.59 2.20
C VAL A 464 -2.20 -13.24 2.98
N LEU A 465 -1.18 -12.46 3.40
CA LEU A 465 -0.05 -12.97 4.16
C LEU A 465 -0.51 -13.75 5.41
N ASN A 466 -1.38 -13.15 6.21
CA ASN A 466 -1.90 -13.82 7.41
C ASN A 466 -2.62 -15.12 7.08
N THR A 467 -3.42 -15.14 6.02
CA THR A 467 -4.25 -16.29 5.65
C THR A 467 -3.40 -17.45 5.14
N VAL A 468 -2.49 -17.19 4.21
CA VAL A 468 -1.65 -18.27 3.62
C VAL A 468 -0.66 -18.83 4.65
N ILE A 469 -0.11 -17.97 5.51
CA ILE A 469 0.79 -18.40 6.60
C ILE A 469 0.00 -19.18 7.65
N ALA A 470 -1.22 -18.76 8.02
CA ALA A 470 -2.07 -19.49 8.96
C ALA A 470 -2.40 -20.89 8.46
N ASP A 471 -2.69 -21.06 7.18
CA ASP A 471 -3.00 -22.34 6.57
C ASP A 471 -1.81 -23.31 6.63
N GLU A 472 -0.62 -22.84 6.35
CA GLU A 472 0.58 -23.66 6.42
C GLU A 472 0.97 -24.00 7.87
N ILE A 473 0.85 -23.04 8.79
CA ILE A 473 1.08 -23.28 10.22
C ILE A 473 0.05 -24.30 10.75
N GLU A 474 -1.23 -24.27 10.29
CA GLU A 474 -2.23 -25.26 10.68
C GLU A 474 -1.80 -26.68 10.25
N LYS A 475 -1.33 -26.84 9.02
CA LYS A 475 -0.80 -28.12 8.50
C LYS A 475 0.39 -28.60 9.34
N PHE A 476 1.32 -27.71 9.67
CA PHE A 476 2.48 -28.02 10.51
C PHE A 476 2.07 -28.40 11.94
N ALA A 477 1.19 -27.62 12.55
CA ALA A 477 0.68 -27.92 13.89
C ALA A 477 -0.01 -29.29 13.96
N ASN A 478 -0.83 -29.65 12.97
CA ASN A 478 -1.49 -30.94 12.90
C ASN A 478 -0.49 -32.12 12.85
N ILE A 479 0.62 -31.95 12.11
CA ILE A 479 1.69 -32.95 12.02
C ILE A 479 2.42 -33.07 13.35
N LEU A 480 2.81 -31.95 13.95
CA LEU A 480 3.62 -31.90 15.16
C LEU A 480 2.84 -32.33 16.41
N GLU A 481 1.56 -32.01 16.52
CA GLU A 481 0.68 -32.46 17.62
C GLU A 481 0.41 -33.97 17.58
N ALA A 482 0.45 -34.59 16.40
CA ALA A 482 0.26 -36.01 16.21
C ALA A 482 1.57 -36.82 16.31
N ALA A 483 2.71 -36.18 16.54
CA ALA A 483 4.02 -36.82 16.51
C ALA A 483 4.28 -37.64 17.78
N ASP A 484 4.73 -38.90 17.63
CA ASP A 484 5.26 -39.70 18.73
C ASP A 484 6.61 -39.21 19.23
N ASP A 485 7.45 -38.67 18.32
CA ASP A 485 8.75 -38.05 18.59
C ASP A 485 8.76 -36.66 17.96
N PHE A 486 8.60 -35.64 18.80
CA PHE A 486 8.49 -34.23 18.36
C PHE A 486 9.74 -33.76 17.61
N ASP A 487 10.92 -33.99 18.17
CA ASP A 487 12.17 -33.46 17.61
C ASP A 487 12.51 -34.09 16.24
N THR A 488 12.37 -35.39 16.12
CA THR A 488 12.57 -36.10 14.84
C THR A 488 11.55 -35.65 13.79
N THR A 489 10.29 -35.52 14.19
CA THR A 489 9.22 -35.08 13.27
C THR A 489 9.42 -33.63 12.84
N LEU A 490 9.77 -32.73 13.77
CA LEU A 490 10.07 -31.33 13.48
C LEU A 490 11.22 -31.17 12.49
N HIS A 491 12.33 -31.90 12.72
CA HIS A 491 13.48 -31.88 11.80
C HIS A 491 13.09 -32.35 10.40
N ALA A 492 12.38 -33.47 10.31
CA ALA A 492 11.90 -34.01 9.02
C ALA A 492 10.97 -33.04 8.31
N LEU A 493 10.02 -32.41 9.04
CA LEU A 493 9.08 -31.45 8.49
C LEU A 493 9.80 -30.23 7.89
N ILE A 494 10.74 -29.64 8.62
CA ILE A 494 11.52 -28.49 8.15
C ILE A 494 12.33 -28.89 6.91
N LYS A 495 13.07 -30.01 6.98
CA LYS A 495 13.89 -30.51 5.88
C LYS A 495 13.06 -30.76 4.60
N ASP A 496 11.95 -31.49 4.71
CA ASP A 496 11.09 -31.81 3.56
C ASP A 496 10.47 -30.55 2.97
N THR A 497 10.06 -29.60 3.81
CA THR A 497 9.56 -28.29 3.37
C THR A 497 10.60 -27.53 2.57
N ILE A 498 11.81 -27.39 3.09
CA ILE A 498 12.91 -26.70 2.37
C ILE A 498 13.19 -27.38 1.03
N LYS A 499 13.32 -28.70 1.01
CA LYS A 499 13.59 -29.47 -0.20
C LYS A 499 12.56 -29.25 -1.29
N ASN A 500 11.27 -29.20 -0.93
CA ASN A 500 10.16 -29.10 -1.88
C ASN A 500 9.87 -27.68 -2.34
N HIS A 501 10.17 -26.66 -1.50
CA HIS A 501 9.76 -25.27 -1.73
C HIS A 501 10.93 -24.29 -1.94
N LYS A 502 12.19 -24.76 -1.94
CA LYS A 502 13.36 -23.90 -2.18
C LYS A 502 13.38 -23.21 -3.55
N ARG A 503 12.54 -23.62 -4.50
CA ARG A 503 12.42 -23.01 -5.82
C ARG A 503 12.05 -21.53 -5.75
N ILE A 504 11.36 -21.09 -4.66
CA ILE A 504 10.94 -19.71 -4.45
C ILE A 504 12.07 -18.82 -3.94
N ILE A 505 13.16 -19.43 -3.41
CA ILE A 505 14.30 -18.69 -2.84
C ILE A 505 15.21 -18.21 -3.96
N PHE A 506 15.44 -16.89 -4.02
CA PHE A 506 16.33 -16.26 -4.98
C PHE A 506 17.09 -15.09 -4.34
N ASN A 507 18.42 -15.22 -4.29
CA ASN A 507 19.31 -14.22 -3.68
C ASN A 507 20.01 -13.35 -4.73
N GLY A 508 19.70 -13.53 -6.03
CA GLY A 508 20.32 -12.82 -7.13
C GLY A 508 19.65 -11.49 -7.46
N ASN A 509 20.06 -10.88 -8.57
CA ASN A 509 19.49 -9.65 -9.09
C ASN A 509 18.16 -9.91 -9.82
N GLY A 510 17.03 -9.52 -9.21
CA GLY A 510 15.68 -9.70 -9.78
C GLY A 510 15.40 -8.81 -11.00
N TYR A 511 16.25 -7.81 -11.30
CA TYR A 511 16.12 -6.95 -12.50
C TYR A 511 16.77 -7.53 -13.74
N ASP A 512 17.55 -8.61 -13.60
CA ASP A 512 18.22 -9.25 -14.73
C ASP A 512 17.20 -10.03 -15.59
N ASP A 513 17.23 -9.84 -16.91
CA ASP A 513 16.36 -10.56 -17.84
C ASP A 513 16.53 -12.09 -17.77
N SER A 514 17.69 -12.56 -17.31
CA SER A 514 17.95 -13.99 -17.06
C SER A 514 17.05 -14.55 -15.94
N TRP A 515 16.68 -13.69 -14.95
CA TRP A 515 15.81 -14.11 -13.87
C TRP A 515 14.42 -14.52 -14.34
N VAL A 516 13.84 -13.80 -15.29
CA VAL A 516 12.52 -14.14 -15.84
C VAL A 516 12.53 -15.56 -16.41
N LYS A 517 13.56 -15.91 -17.20
CA LYS A 517 13.72 -17.23 -17.79
C LYS A 517 13.97 -18.32 -16.72
N GLU A 518 14.78 -18.00 -15.73
CA GLU A 518 15.06 -18.91 -14.60
C GLU A 518 13.78 -19.14 -13.77
N ALA A 519 13.02 -18.11 -13.44
CA ALA A 519 11.77 -18.20 -12.72
C ALA A 519 10.75 -19.08 -13.45
N GLU A 520 10.59 -18.90 -14.77
CA GLU A 520 9.75 -19.76 -15.62
C GLU A 520 10.22 -21.22 -15.57
N SER A 521 11.54 -21.47 -15.65
CA SER A 521 12.10 -22.83 -15.56
C SER A 521 11.87 -23.49 -14.21
N ARG A 522 11.78 -22.70 -13.14
CA ARG A 522 11.43 -23.14 -11.77
C ARG A 522 9.90 -23.34 -11.59
N GLY A 523 9.08 -22.99 -12.57
CA GLY A 523 7.62 -23.04 -12.51
C GLY A 523 7.02 -21.93 -11.62
N LEU A 524 7.68 -20.77 -11.49
CA LEU A 524 7.16 -19.59 -10.81
C LEU A 524 6.27 -18.78 -11.74
N LEU A 525 5.23 -18.17 -11.18
CA LEU A 525 4.27 -17.35 -11.92
C LEU A 525 4.85 -15.97 -12.24
N ASN A 526 4.54 -15.47 -13.44
CA ASN A 526 4.86 -14.11 -13.88
C ASN A 526 3.56 -13.41 -14.31
N LEU A 527 2.78 -12.94 -13.35
CA LEU A 527 1.49 -12.29 -13.57
C LEU A 527 1.71 -10.78 -13.72
N LYS A 528 2.03 -10.35 -14.94
CA LYS A 528 2.50 -8.99 -15.23
C LYS A 528 1.48 -7.90 -14.94
N THR A 529 0.21 -8.17 -15.26
CA THR A 529 -0.86 -7.18 -15.16
C THR A 529 -1.92 -7.58 -14.13
N THR A 530 -2.69 -6.61 -13.68
CA THR A 530 -3.81 -6.82 -12.77
C THR A 530 -4.85 -7.81 -13.35
N PRO A 531 -5.30 -7.70 -14.62
CA PRO A 531 -6.19 -8.71 -15.22
C PRO A 531 -5.60 -10.12 -15.31
N ASP A 532 -4.26 -10.27 -15.37
CA ASP A 532 -3.62 -11.58 -15.33
C ASP A 532 -3.68 -12.21 -13.93
N ALA A 533 -3.59 -11.39 -12.89
CA ALA A 533 -3.53 -11.83 -11.50
C ALA A 533 -4.91 -12.09 -10.87
N LEU A 534 -5.88 -11.22 -11.12
CA LEU A 534 -7.17 -11.25 -10.45
C LEU A 534 -7.97 -12.56 -10.63
N PRO A 535 -7.96 -13.27 -11.80
CA PRO A 535 -8.69 -14.52 -11.94
C PRO A 535 -8.30 -15.62 -10.94
N TYR A 536 -7.07 -15.59 -10.42
CA TYR A 536 -6.64 -16.53 -9.39
C TYR A 536 -7.42 -16.37 -8.07
N PHE A 537 -8.03 -15.22 -7.82
CA PHE A 537 -8.81 -15.00 -6.60
C PHE A 537 -10.00 -15.95 -6.50
N LYS A 538 -10.65 -16.26 -7.62
CA LYS A 538 -11.86 -17.10 -7.70
C LYS A 538 -11.59 -18.56 -8.04
N THR A 539 -10.34 -19.05 -8.00
CA THR A 539 -10.06 -20.47 -8.13
C THR A 539 -10.66 -21.26 -6.98
N ASP A 540 -11.14 -22.47 -7.23
CA ASP A 540 -11.75 -23.30 -6.18
C ASP A 540 -10.80 -23.54 -4.99
N GLU A 541 -9.49 -23.65 -5.26
CA GLU A 541 -8.45 -23.84 -4.26
C GLU A 541 -8.32 -22.63 -3.34
N ASN A 542 -8.28 -21.42 -3.91
CA ASN A 542 -8.15 -20.17 -3.14
C ASN A 542 -9.43 -19.82 -2.40
N ILE A 543 -10.61 -20.06 -2.98
CA ILE A 543 -11.89 -19.97 -2.27
C ILE A 543 -11.90 -20.88 -1.05
N ALA A 544 -11.56 -22.18 -1.24
CA ALA A 544 -11.50 -23.14 -0.16
C ALA A 544 -10.50 -22.76 0.95
N LEU A 545 -9.37 -22.15 0.58
CA LEU A 545 -8.40 -21.60 1.55
C LEU A 545 -9.03 -20.51 2.43
N PHE A 546 -9.66 -19.50 1.83
CA PHE A 546 -10.27 -18.40 2.57
C PHE A 546 -11.42 -18.87 3.46
N GLU A 547 -12.25 -19.80 2.98
CA GLU A 547 -13.36 -20.39 3.75
C GLU A 547 -12.85 -21.26 4.91
N ARG A 548 -11.82 -22.10 4.68
CA ARG A 548 -11.21 -22.96 5.72
C ARG A 548 -10.62 -22.12 6.84
N GLN A 549 -9.95 -21.02 6.52
CA GLN A 549 -9.40 -20.09 7.51
C GLN A 549 -10.44 -19.08 8.03
N LYS A 550 -11.69 -19.13 7.55
CA LYS A 550 -12.81 -18.25 7.95
C LYS A 550 -12.51 -16.75 7.74
N VAL A 551 -11.75 -16.41 6.70
CA VAL A 551 -11.37 -15.04 6.39
C VAL A 551 -12.36 -14.39 5.43
N LEU A 552 -12.69 -15.08 4.34
CA LEU A 552 -13.70 -14.66 3.37
C LEU A 552 -14.60 -15.84 3.02
N SER A 553 -15.89 -15.58 2.81
CA SER A 553 -16.79 -16.55 2.17
C SER A 553 -16.59 -16.55 0.66
N LYS A 554 -17.11 -17.56 -0.03
CA LYS A 554 -17.10 -17.62 -1.49
C LYS A 554 -17.71 -16.36 -2.10
N GLU A 555 -18.87 -15.92 -1.59
CA GLU A 555 -19.56 -14.73 -2.07
C GLU A 555 -18.73 -13.45 -1.85
N GLU A 556 -18.03 -13.36 -0.73
CA GLU A 556 -17.13 -12.23 -0.45
C GLU A 556 -15.91 -12.21 -1.36
N VAL A 557 -15.38 -13.38 -1.78
CA VAL A 557 -14.30 -13.50 -2.76
C VAL A 557 -14.78 -13.09 -4.15
N GLU A 558 -15.91 -13.64 -4.61
CA GLU A 558 -16.48 -13.34 -5.93
C GLU A 558 -16.81 -11.84 -6.06
N SER A 559 -17.39 -11.26 -5.01
CA SER A 559 -17.67 -9.82 -4.96
C SER A 559 -16.41 -8.96 -5.09
N ARG A 560 -15.34 -9.31 -4.39
CA ARG A 560 -14.09 -8.55 -4.46
C ARG A 560 -13.42 -8.69 -5.82
N TYR A 561 -13.49 -9.86 -6.42
CA TYR A 561 -13.00 -10.09 -7.77
C TYR A 561 -13.69 -9.16 -8.78
N GLU A 562 -15.03 -9.10 -8.75
CA GLU A 562 -15.82 -8.22 -9.62
C GLU A 562 -15.43 -6.75 -9.41
N ILE A 563 -15.39 -6.29 -8.15
CA ILE A 563 -15.04 -4.90 -7.81
C ILE A 563 -13.65 -4.52 -8.31
N LEU A 564 -12.66 -5.39 -8.11
CA LEU A 564 -11.28 -5.08 -8.50
C LEU A 564 -11.09 -5.04 -10.02
N MET A 565 -11.78 -5.91 -10.75
CA MET A 565 -11.77 -5.88 -12.24
C MET A 565 -12.45 -4.62 -12.77
N ASP A 566 -13.60 -4.26 -12.22
CA ASP A 566 -14.37 -3.05 -12.58
C ASP A 566 -13.57 -1.76 -12.22
N GLU A 567 -12.90 -1.75 -11.06
CA GLU A 567 -12.04 -0.62 -10.66
C GLU A 567 -10.86 -0.44 -11.62
N TYR A 568 -10.22 -1.54 -12.04
CA TYR A 568 -9.13 -1.50 -13.02
C TYR A 568 -9.58 -0.90 -14.36
N GLU A 569 -10.70 -1.39 -14.90
CA GLU A 569 -11.27 -0.86 -16.14
C GLU A 569 -11.58 0.63 -16.03
N LYS A 570 -12.32 1.03 -14.99
CA LYS A 570 -12.74 2.43 -14.78
C LYS A 570 -11.56 3.38 -14.62
N GLN A 571 -10.53 2.96 -13.89
CA GLN A 571 -9.34 3.79 -13.69
C GLN A 571 -8.62 4.07 -15.02
N ILE A 572 -8.35 3.05 -15.82
CA ILE A 572 -7.68 3.23 -17.12
C ILE A 572 -8.58 3.96 -18.13
N ASN A 573 -9.90 3.73 -18.10
CA ASN A 573 -10.85 4.48 -18.93
C ASN A 573 -10.83 5.99 -18.61
N ILE A 574 -10.78 6.36 -17.32
CA ILE A 574 -10.62 7.77 -16.90
C ILE A 574 -9.31 8.35 -17.43
N GLU A 575 -8.20 7.61 -17.37
CA GLU A 575 -6.92 8.03 -17.92
C GLU A 575 -7.01 8.24 -19.44
N ALA A 576 -7.61 7.30 -20.18
CA ALA A 576 -7.78 7.40 -21.63
C ALA A 576 -8.65 8.61 -22.02
N LEU A 577 -9.78 8.82 -21.35
CA LEU A 577 -10.64 9.98 -21.55
C LEU A 577 -9.92 11.30 -21.26
N THR A 578 -9.09 11.33 -20.21
CA THR A 578 -8.28 12.49 -19.85
C THR A 578 -7.22 12.77 -20.91
N MET A 579 -6.54 11.74 -21.43
CA MET A 579 -5.61 11.89 -22.56
C MET A 579 -6.29 12.48 -23.79
N LEU A 580 -7.47 11.98 -24.15
CA LEU A 580 -8.26 12.49 -25.27
C LEU A 580 -8.64 13.97 -25.08
N ASP A 581 -9.05 14.35 -23.86
CA ASP A 581 -9.39 15.75 -23.56
C ASP A 581 -8.17 16.69 -23.71
N ILE A 582 -7.03 16.30 -23.12
CA ILE A 582 -5.78 17.07 -23.18
C ILE A 582 -5.28 17.14 -24.61
N ALA A 583 -5.23 16.03 -25.35
CA ALA A 583 -4.76 16.04 -26.74
C ALA A 583 -5.62 16.96 -27.62
N LYS A 584 -6.96 16.85 -27.56
CA LYS A 584 -7.90 17.62 -28.37
C LYS A 584 -7.92 19.11 -28.05
N LYS A 585 -7.81 19.48 -26.76
CA LYS A 585 -8.07 20.86 -26.32
C LYS A 585 -6.80 21.65 -26.04
N ASP A 586 -5.72 20.96 -25.69
CA ASP A 586 -4.52 21.61 -25.22
C ASP A 586 -3.31 21.37 -26.18
N ILE A 587 -2.89 20.11 -26.40
CA ILE A 587 -1.65 19.79 -27.14
C ILE A 587 -1.76 20.09 -28.63
N LEU A 588 -2.73 19.49 -29.33
CA LEU A 588 -2.85 19.66 -30.79
C LEU A 588 -3.12 21.10 -31.18
N PRO A 589 -3.98 21.88 -30.49
CA PRO A 589 -4.13 23.32 -30.78
C PRO A 589 -2.89 24.12 -30.52
N ALA A 590 -2.12 23.86 -29.44
CA ALA A 590 -0.87 24.58 -29.15
C ALA A 590 0.20 24.30 -30.18
N ALA A 591 0.42 23.04 -30.55
CA ALA A 591 1.38 22.67 -31.60
C ALA A 591 0.97 23.20 -32.99
N SER A 592 -0.33 23.22 -33.30
CA SER A 592 -0.85 23.82 -34.54
C SER A 592 -0.63 25.33 -34.60
N LYS A 593 -0.80 26.05 -33.47
CA LYS A 593 -0.47 27.48 -33.37
C LYS A 593 1.02 27.71 -33.61
N PHE A 594 1.91 26.94 -32.98
CA PHE A 594 3.35 27.02 -33.20
C PHE A 594 3.73 26.70 -34.65
N SER A 595 3.11 25.70 -35.28
CA SER A 595 3.29 25.41 -36.72
C SER A 595 2.95 26.62 -37.62
N LYS A 596 1.86 27.34 -37.29
CA LYS A 596 1.47 28.57 -37.99
C LYS A 596 2.54 29.64 -37.86
N GLU A 597 3.08 29.88 -36.66
CA GLU A 597 4.15 30.89 -36.47
C GLU A 597 5.43 30.56 -37.26
N LEU A 598 5.80 29.26 -37.31
CA LEU A 598 6.91 28.78 -38.13
C LEU A 598 6.67 29.02 -39.63
N THR A 599 5.48 28.70 -40.14
CA THR A 599 5.14 28.87 -41.57
C THR A 599 5.05 30.33 -41.96
N ASP A 600 4.53 31.22 -41.11
CA ASP A 600 4.55 32.66 -41.31
C ASP A 600 6.01 33.19 -41.36
N THR A 601 6.89 32.71 -40.48
CA THR A 601 8.32 33.04 -40.47
C THR A 601 9.02 32.56 -41.74
N ILE A 602 8.74 31.33 -42.18
CA ILE A 602 9.26 30.79 -43.45
C ILE A 602 8.87 31.67 -44.63
N ALA A 603 7.59 32.05 -44.74
CA ALA A 603 7.10 32.89 -45.82
C ALA A 603 7.82 34.26 -45.84
N ASN A 604 7.95 34.91 -44.69
CA ASN A 604 8.59 36.22 -44.54
C ASN A 604 10.10 36.18 -44.85
N LYS A 605 10.85 35.20 -44.33
CA LYS A 605 12.30 35.05 -44.61
C LYS A 605 12.58 34.70 -46.08
N LYS A 606 11.74 33.83 -46.68
CA LYS A 606 11.83 33.48 -48.10
C LYS A 606 11.66 34.70 -48.98
N ALA A 607 10.75 35.62 -48.65
CA ALA A 607 10.47 36.82 -49.39
C ALA A 607 11.69 37.80 -49.47
N ILE A 608 12.58 37.73 -48.48
CA ILE A 608 13.78 38.61 -48.40
C ILE A 608 15.11 37.83 -48.61
N GLY A 609 15.05 36.56 -49.00
CA GLY A 609 16.22 35.76 -49.35
C GLY A 609 17.13 35.33 -48.21
N ILE A 610 16.59 35.12 -46.99
CA ILE A 610 17.31 34.62 -45.82
C ILE A 610 17.19 33.08 -45.72
N ASP A 611 18.23 32.40 -45.20
CA ASP A 611 18.27 30.97 -44.97
C ASP A 611 17.18 30.49 -44.02
N LEU A 612 16.63 29.30 -44.28
CA LEU A 612 15.41 28.75 -43.65
C LEU A 612 15.60 27.35 -43.06
N ILE A 613 16.83 26.88 -42.83
CA ILE A 613 17.09 25.47 -42.48
C ILE A 613 16.35 25.08 -41.20
N TYR A 614 16.50 25.89 -40.17
CA TYR A 614 15.86 25.61 -38.86
C TYR A 614 14.33 25.56 -38.95
N GLU A 615 13.74 26.61 -39.51
CA GLU A 615 12.29 26.76 -39.59
C GLU A 615 11.65 25.68 -40.47
N LEU A 616 12.27 25.32 -41.58
CA LEU A 616 11.76 24.28 -42.48
C LEU A 616 11.81 22.89 -41.85
N GLU A 617 12.93 22.53 -41.24
CA GLU A 617 13.07 21.23 -40.57
C GLU A 617 12.16 21.12 -39.36
N THR A 618 12.04 22.18 -38.57
CA THR A 618 11.13 22.21 -37.42
C THR A 618 9.66 22.11 -37.83
N ALA A 619 9.26 22.89 -38.87
CA ALA A 619 7.87 22.86 -39.36
C ALA A 619 7.50 21.50 -39.95
N LYS A 620 8.41 20.80 -40.62
CA LYS A 620 8.18 19.41 -41.07
C LYS A 620 7.93 18.45 -39.92
N LYS A 621 8.83 18.46 -38.92
CA LYS A 621 8.69 17.59 -37.72
C LYS A 621 7.40 17.85 -36.95
N VAL A 622 7.07 19.16 -36.74
CA VAL A 622 5.80 19.50 -36.07
C VAL A 622 4.61 18.98 -36.85
N SER A 623 4.60 19.09 -38.18
CA SER A 623 3.52 18.58 -39.03
C SER A 623 3.42 17.05 -39.00
N GLU A 624 4.56 16.35 -38.99
CA GLU A 624 4.64 14.90 -38.90
C GLU A 624 4.05 14.43 -37.56
N TYR A 625 4.56 14.94 -36.43
CA TYR A 625 4.06 14.53 -35.09
C TYR A 625 2.60 14.96 -34.84
N LEU A 626 2.14 16.10 -35.38
CA LEU A 626 0.73 16.46 -35.32
C LEU A 626 -0.16 15.43 -36.03
N THR A 627 0.30 14.92 -37.19
CA THR A 627 -0.43 13.92 -37.97
C THR A 627 -0.46 12.59 -37.23
N GLU A 628 0.67 12.14 -36.70
CA GLU A 628 0.77 10.91 -35.90
C GLU A 628 -0.09 11.00 -34.63
N ALA A 629 -0.02 12.09 -33.87
CA ALA A 629 -0.79 12.32 -32.68
C ALA A 629 -2.29 12.34 -32.98
N TYR A 630 -2.72 12.97 -34.07
CA TYR A 630 -4.12 12.98 -34.47
C TYR A 630 -4.62 11.58 -34.84
N GLN A 631 -3.83 10.79 -35.58
CA GLN A 631 -4.19 9.43 -35.94
C GLN A 631 -4.30 8.52 -34.71
N ALA A 632 -3.30 8.58 -33.81
CA ALA A 632 -3.32 7.82 -32.55
C ALA A 632 -4.49 8.22 -31.65
N MET A 633 -4.79 9.52 -31.56
CA MET A 633 -5.95 10.02 -30.83
C MET A 633 -7.27 9.46 -31.38
N MET A 634 -7.43 9.39 -32.71
CA MET A 634 -8.63 8.83 -33.34
C MET A 634 -8.75 7.34 -33.09
N THR A 635 -7.63 6.61 -33.05
CA THR A 635 -7.63 5.18 -32.71
C THR A 635 -8.09 4.98 -31.28
N LEU A 636 -7.47 5.67 -30.31
CA LEU A 636 -7.85 5.62 -28.89
C LEU A 636 -9.33 5.98 -28.68
N GLU A 637 -9.83 7.04 -29.37
CA GLU A 637 -11.25 7.42 -29.25
C GLU A 637 -12.20 6.35 -29.76
N ASN A 638 -11.84 5.66 -30.84
CA ASN A 638 -12.65 4.57 -31.39
C ASN A 638 -12.64 3.35 -30.47
N ASP A 639 -11.50 3.03 -29.86
CA ASP A 639 -11.40 1.87 -28.97
C ASP A 639 -12.02 2.12 -27.60
N VAL A 640 -12.01 3.37 -27.09
CA VAL A 640 -12.83 3.78 -25.95
C VAL A 640 -14.32 3.64 -26.23
N LYS A 641 -14.81 3.96 -27.44
CA LYS A 641 -16.22 3.74 -27.84
C LYS A 641 -16.58 2.26 -27.83
N LYS A 642 -15.70 1.39 -28.35
CA LYS A 642 -15.91 -0.07 -28.31
C LYS A 642 -15.90 -0.62 -26.89
N LEU A 643 -15.02 -0.09 -26.02
CA LEU A 643 -14.99 -0.45 -24.59
C LEU A 643 -16.37 -0.24 -23.95
N HIS A 644 -17.02 0.89 -24.22
CA HIS A 644 -18.34 1.20 -23.68
C HIS A 644 -19.48 0.33 -24.21
N GLU A 645 -19.23 -0.48 -25.27
CA GLU A 645 -20.18 -1.47 -25.80
C GLU A 645 -20.03 -2.85 -25.14
N ILE A 646 -19.03 -3.04 -24.26
CA ILE A 646 -18.75 -4.29 -23.55
C ILE A 646 -19.45 -4.28 -22.20
N ASP A 647 -20.52 -5.06 -22.04
CA ASP A 647 -21.26 -5.15 -20.77
C ASP A 647 -20.60 -6.05 -19.71
N ASP A 648 -19.64 -6.89 -20.10
CA ASP A 648 -18.97 -7.87 -19.25
C ASP A 648 -17.71 -7.27 -18.64
N PHE A 649 -17.67 -7.14 -17.31
CA PHE A 649 -16.55 -6.50 -16.59
C PHE A 649 -15.21 -7.21 -16.78
N GLU A 650 -15.20 -8.53 -16.94
CA GLU A 650 -13.98 -9.30 -17.17
C GLU A 650 -13.44 -9.04 -18.58
N LYS A 651 -14.29 -9.09 -19.57
CA LYS A 651 -13.92 -8.78 -20.97
C LYS A 651 -13.48 -7.34 -21.15
N SER A 652 -14.14 -6.39 -20.48
CA SER A 652 -13.76 -4.97 -20.54
C SER A 652 -12.37 -4.74 -19.95
N ALA A 653 -12.04 -5.36 -18.80
CA ALA A 653 -10.72 -5.25 -18.19
C ALA A 653 -9.61 -5.84 -19.11
N PHE A 654 -9.84 -6.98 -19.72
CA PHE A 654 -8.90 -7.55 -20.70
C PHE A 654 -8.80 -6.68 -21.95
N TYR A 655 -9.90 -6.11 -22.44
CA TYR A 655 -9.88 -5.19 -23.58
C TYR A 655 -9.05 -3.93 -23.29
N VAL A 656 -9.20 -3.38 -22.10
CA VAL A 656 -8.38 -2.25 -21.61
C VAL A 656 -6.89 -2.60 -21.64
N ARG A 657 -6.51 -3.76 -21.09
CA ARG A 657 -5.12 -4.24 -21.08
C ARG A 657 -4.55 -4.41 -22.51
N ASP A 658 -5.34 -5.02 -23.40
CA ASP A 658 -4.84 -5.45 -24.71
C ASP A 658 -4.85 -4.33 -25.75
N PHE A 659 -5.75 -3.34 -25.63
CA PHE A 659 -5.94 -2.28 -26.63
C PHE A 659 -5.74 -0.88 -26.06
N ILE A 660 -6.53 -0.48 -25.05
CA ILE A 660 -6.55 0.91 -24.56
C ILE A 660 -5.17 1.38 -24.08
N ILE A 661 -4.46 0.57 -23.28
CA ILE A 661 -3.13 0.93 -22.75
C ILE A 661 -2.12 1.11 -23.89
N GLN A 662 -2.19 0.30 -24.94
CA GLN A 662 -1.29 0.41 -26.09
C GLN A 662 -1.60 1.65 -26.92
N ASP A 663 -2.89 1.99 -27.09
CA ASP A 663 -3.32 3.18 -27.80
C ASP A 663 -2.93 4.45 -27.04
N MET A 664 -3.06 4.43 -25.70
CA MET A 664 -2.57 5.53 -24.84
C MET A 664 -1.06 5.75 -25.02
N ALA A 665 -0.27 4.68 -25.03
CA ALA A 665 1.17 4.76 -25.29
C ALA A 665 1.48 5.30 -26.71
N SER A 666 0.71 4.88 -27.70
CA SER A 666 0.84 5.33 -29.09
C SER A 666 0.50 6.82 -29.26
N LEU A 667 -0.48 7.33 -28.50
CA LEU A 667 -0.82 8.76 -28.48
C LEU A 667 0.23 9.58 -27.72
N ARG A 668 0.73 9.07 -26.60
CA ARG A 668 1.71 9.75 -25.77
C ARG A 668 2.99 10.07 -26.55
N LYS A 669 3.51 9.10 -27.29
CA LYS A 669 4.80 9.23 -27.97
C LYS A 669 4.92 10.47 -28.86
N PRO A 670 4.07 10.70 -29.88
CA PRO A 670 4.16 11.91 -30.71
C PRO A 670 3.85 13.20 -29.95
N CYS A 671 3.02 13.14 -28.90
CA CYS A 671 2.74 14.30 -28.07
C CYS A 671 3.95 14.72 -27.23
N ASP A 672 4.69 13.77 -26.66
CA ASP A 672 5.94 14.04 -25.92
C ASP A 672 7.04 14.59 -26.88
N GLU A 673 7.12 14.11 -28.14
CA GLU A 673 7.99 14.68 -29.16
C GLU A 673 7.58 16.12 -29.52
N LEU A 674 6.29 16.43 -29.57
CA LEU A 674 5.81 17.82 -29.77
C LEU A 674 6.20 18.70 -28.59
N GLU A 675 6.22 18.21 -27.35
CA GLU A 675 6.70 18.97 -26.18
C GLU A 675 8.16 19.42 -26.37
N VAL A 676 9.02 18.50 -26.85
CA VAL A 676 10.44 18.77 -27.02
C VAL A 676 10.73 19.90 -28.06
N ILE A 677 9.92 20.00 -29.11
CA ILE A 677 10.18 20.94 -30.23
C ILE A 677 9.30 22.18 -30.19
N THR A 678 8.18 22.19 -29.47
CA THR A 678 7.30 23.37 -29.36
C THR A 678 7.91 24.40 -28.42
N SER A 679 7.75 25.69 -28.77
CA SER A 679 8.21 26.77 -27.92
C SER A 679 7.66 26.67 -26.50
N ASN A 680 8.51 26.96 -25.52
CA ASN A 680 8.13 26.97 -24.09
C ASN A 680 6.97 27.94 -23.78
N SER A 681 6.81 29.00 -24.56
CA SER A 681 5.72 29.96 -24.43
C SER A 681 4.37 29.43 -24.97
N ASP A 682 4.42 28.46 -25.89
CA ASP A 682 3.24 27.90 -26.54
C ASP A 682 2.81 26.54 -25.95
N TRP A 683 3.71 25.87 -25.20
CA TRP A 683 3.39 24.61 -24.58
C TRP A 683 2.36 24.81 -23.45
N PRO A 684 1.24 24.06 -23.44
CA PRO A 684 0.04 24.44 -22.69
C PRO A 684 0.08 24.15 -21.17
N PHE A 685 1.06 23.36 -20.69
CA PHE A 685 1.12 22.97 -19.28
C PHE A 685 2.56 22.76 -18.77
N PRO A 686 2.80 22.68 -17.44
CA PRO A 686 4.12 22.49 -16.87
C PRO A 686 4.77 21.17 -17.30
N THR A 687 6.03 21.25 -17.74
CA THR A 687 6.88 20.12 -18.10
C THR A 687 7.42 19.39 -16.86
N TYR A 688 8.01 18.21 -17.03
CA TYR A 688 8.68 17.46 -15.97
C TYR A 688 9.73 18.27 -15.22
N GLY A 689 10.50 19.11 -15.93
CA GLY A 689 11.47 19.99 -15.30
C GLY A 689 10.86 20.94 -14.27
N LYS A 690 9.65 21.48 -14.54
CA LYS A 690 8.92 22.32 -13.58
C LYS A 690 8.32 21.53 -12.44
N LEU A 691 7.80 20.32 -12.69
CA LEU A 691 7.17 19.50 -11.68
C LEU A 691 8.20 18.89 -10.70
N LEU A 692 9.29 18.33 -11.21
CA LEU A 692 10.28 17.61 -10.42
C LEU A 692 11.31 18.55 -9.72
N PHE A 693 11.59 19.71 -10.32
CA PHE A 693 12.61 20.64 -9.82
C PHE A 693 12.04 22.00 -9.38
N GLY A 694 10.74 22.20 -9.41
CA GLY A 694 10.09 23.48 -9.12
C GLY A 694 10.03 23.85 -7.63
N ILE A 695 10.22 22.92 -6.71
CA ILE A 695 10.32 23.20 -5.27
C ILE A 695 11.75 23.62 -4.96
N GLN A 696 11.90 24.82 -4.42
CA GLN A 696 13.19 25.39 -4.01
C GLN A 696 13.32 25.44 -2.49
#